data_2da2ba9a592f74264e2fb837b5b15be4
#
_entry.id   2da2ba9a592f74264e2fb837b5b15be4
#
_cell.length_a   1.000
_cell.length_b   1.000
_cell.length_c   1.000
_cell.angle_alpha   90.00
_cell.angle_beta   90.00
_cell.angle_gamma   90.00
#
_symmetry.space_group_name_H-M   'P 1'
#
loop_
_entity.id
_entity.type
_entity.pdbx_description
1 polymer ?
#
loop_
_entity_poly.entity_id
_entity_poly.type
_entity_poly.pdbx_seq_one_letter_code
_entity_poly.pdbx_strand_id
1 'polypeptide(L)'
;MPLLGRILCLLAACHVWAAEALFENGRWHVPVVMPANPEPDEWYAAHSLVEWCERVTGKKPELIEESTEAGRAPVGIFVGQTRAAQQAAVAAPAGEGDASTCRTIRSAVFLVGNNPTATRIAVGRFCERALGVCFAFPGPRGADWTMLDHVVGPADDVFRPAFAWREIGGLRNELSQEWAFSVGYGRAPTFSHGLYAAFGKKEFAEDATLFASVNGVRQAPRGNGYDANPNLAHPRAPEIGARHARAWFHKHPDDFCVPLGVNDSLTFDDSVPSEGWYRERPVRTDYVIRYLNEVAKSFWQPNGDLRGERHALGTLAYLQTLRAPTTKVDPAIFPWVCADRIGYADPTFAAQESANLKAWVQSGARRVGAYDYWYGVDYACPRVNFAAQAASIRSAHTVGVKGWYAELAPLWGFDAPKAWLGAKLLEDPDQDAEALLAKWFSAAYGPAATPMREVYRIVEGAWAREAQAGGAHQWIRHFRSEGSARVLTAPEVAAISAAVAQAQAALSENDKLTFRLQNQRWRFQQFADAWELSREFREVCAARASTASTGPKALAALQRLIKAEARLQADQQRFNLTWGAYGLPVHWLEFIPTDPRQAFCAQAFAPPNLRGELAALTLTDQTGLSVLDNYWLQHADEAVVTSRPLTTEALFDAWQFRRANQQFSVVSAGAGLLQVTRDAGTLSRSQPIAEGQFVRLAVALANHSPDSEARLTMTFKGSGKPLTRTVQCTLQAGSLTLPAPHGATEVEFAIVFENGVRLMSVETAVLTPRR
;
A
#
# COMPACT_ATOMS: atom_id res chain seq x y z
N MET A 1 32.17 -82.06 -2.39
CA MET A 1 32.96 -81.19 -1.47
C MET A 1 32.75 -79.77 -1.88
N PRO A 2 32.22 -78.95 -0.97
CA PRO A 2 31.74 -77.59 -1.31
C PRO A 2 32.81 -76.51 -1.12
N LEU A 3 32.89 -75.61 -2.07
CA LEU A 3 33.60 -74.32 -1.95
C LEU A 3 32.75 -73.32 -1.17
N LEU A 4 33.21 -72.95 0.00
CA LEU A 4 32.68 -71.80 0.74
C LEU A 4 33.26 -70.50 0.11
N GLY A 5 32.43 -69.78 -0.65
CA GLY A 5 32.69 -68.40 -1.04
C GLY A 5 32.38 -67.44 0.11
N ARG A 6 33.41 -66.77 0.63
CA ARG A 6 33.28 -65.66 1.56
C ARG A 6 32.66 -64.46 0.87
N ILE A 7 31.42 -64.16 1.14
CA ILE A 7 30.80 -62.84 0.81
C ILE A 7 31.20 -61.90 1.95
N LEU A 8 32.13 -61.02 1.67
CA LEU A 8 32.44 -59.84 2.47
C LEU A 8 31.37 -58.82 2.13
N CYS A 9 30.30 -58.71 2.95
CA CYS A 9 29.41 -57.54 2.96
C CYS A 9 30.20 -56.37 3.54
N LEU A 10 30.64 -55.49 2.64
CA LEU A 10 31.00 -54.13 2.98
C LEU A 10 29.73 -53.42 3.43
N LEU A 11 29.43 -53.41 4.72
CA LEU A 11 28.55 -52.46 5.36
C LEU A 11 29.23 -51.10 5.28
N ALA A 12 28.98 -50.37 4.15
CA ALA A 12 29.18 -48.93 4.15
C ALA A 12 28.24 -48.35 5.19
N ALA A 13 28.78 -48.18 6.40
CA ALA A 13 28.11 -47.39 7.41
C ALA A 13 27.95 -45.96 6.84
N CYS A 14 26.79 -45.66 6.26
CA CYS A 14 26.34 -44.29 6.09
C CYS A 14 26.28 -43.70 7.49
N HIS A 15 27.35 -43.09 7.92
CA HIS A 15 27.28 -42.19 9.05
C HIS A 15 26.41 -41.02 8.58
N VAL A 16 25.12 -41.10 8.81
CA VAL A 16 24.26 -39.93 8.87
C VAL A 16 24.85 -39.12 10.03
N TRP A 17 25.71 -38.18 9.69
CA TRP A 17 26.17 -37.20 10.65
C TRP A 17 24.92 -36.47 11.13
N ALA A 18 24.54 -36.73 12.42
CA ALA A 18 23.52 -35.93 13.06
C ALA A 18 23.99 -34.46 12.97
N ALA A 19 23.15 -33.59 12.42
CA ALA A 19 23.46 -32.18 12.36
C ALA A 19 23.75 -31.72 13.81
N GLU A 20 24.90 -31.09 14.02
CA GLU A 20 25.26 -30.58 15.34
C GLU A 20 24.25 -29.50 15.75
N ALA A 21 23.85 -29.51 17.03
CA ALA A 21 22.90 -28.56 17.55
C ALA A 21 23.48 -27.12 17.51
N LEU A 22 22.72 -26.20 16.97
CA LEU A 22 23.01 -24.76 17.01
C LEU A 22 22.59 -24.19 18.37
N PHE A 23 21.46 -24.67 18.92
CA PHE A 23 20.96 -24.36 20.24
C PHE A 23 20.51 -25.65 20.95
N GLU A 24 20.96 -25.83 22.17
CA GLU A 24 20.58 -26.95 23.03
C GLU A 24 20.96 -26.66 24.49
N ASN A 25 20.26 -27.29 25.44
CA ASN A 25 20.52 -27.12 26.88
C ASN A 25 20.47 -25.65 27.34
N GLY A 26 19.57 -24.85 26.74
CA GLY A 26 19.34 -23.48 27.11
C GLY A 26 20.43 -22.49 26.67
N ARG A 27 21.30 -22.87 25.73
CA ARG A 27 22.34 -21.97 25.18
C ARG A 27 22.58 -22.15 23.69
N TRP A 28 22.98 -21.07 23.03
CA TRP A 28 23.50 -21.09 21.67
C TRP A 28 24.97 -21.57 21.71
N HIS A 29 25.30 -22.55 20.86
CA HIS A 29 26.64 -23.08 20.72
C HIS A 29 27.44 -22.33 19.62
N VAL A 30 26.76 -21.55 18.81
CA VAL A 30 27.31 -20.82 17.70
C VAL A 30 26.87 -19.35 17.72
N PRO A 31 27.73 -18.39 17.32
CA PRO A 31 27.34 -17.00 17.13
C PRO A 31 26.63 -16.78 15.80
N VAL A 32 25.92 -15.66 15.66
CA VAL A 32 25.54 -15.07 14.37
C VAL A 32 26.69 -14.17 13.92
N VAL A 33 27.15 -14.35 12.68
CA VAL A 33 28.31 -13.65 12.12
C VAL A 33 27.89 -12.87 10.89
N MET A 34 28.18 -11.57 10.85
CA MET A 34 27.96 -10.69 9.69
C MET A 34 29.30 -10.20 9.09
N PRO A 35 29.31 -9.68 7.86
CA PRO A 35 30.52 -9.11 7.24
C PRO A 35 31.13 -7.97 8.06
N ALA A 36 32.40 -7.69 7.86
CA ALA A 36 33.12 -6.59 8.53
C ALA A 36 32.53 -5.20 8.16
N ASN A 37 32.03 -5.07 6.94
CA ASN A 37 31.34 -3.88 6.43
C ASN A 37 30.03 -4.33 5.80
N PRO A 38 29.00 -4.60 6.60
CA PRO A 38 27.75 -5.09 6.07
C PRO A 38 27.01 -3.98 5.33
N GLU A 39 26.39 -4.33 4.20
CA GLU A 39 25.39 -3.48 3.58
C GLU A 39 24.18 -3.32 4.51
N PRO A 40 23.39 -2.25 4.42
CA PRO A 40 22.26 -2.02 5.32
C PRO A 40 21.31 -3.23 5.44
N ASP A 41 20.93 -3.86 4.33
CA ASP A 41 20.07 -5.02 4.35
C ASP A 41 20.74 -6.28 4.98
N GLU A 42 22.05 -6.43 4.89
CA GLU A 42 22.78 -7.51 5.57
C GLU A 42 22.84 -7.27 7.08
N TRP A 43 23.05 -6.01 7.49
CA TRP A 43 22.99 -5.62 8.90
C TRP A 43 21.61 -5.92 9.51
N TYR A 44 20.54 -5.49 8.83
CA TYR A 44 19.17 -5.78 9.26
C TYR A 44 18.88 -7.28 9.29
N ALA A 45 19.35 -8.04 8.31
CA ALA A 45 19.18 -9.50 8.27
C ALA A 45 19.80 -10.18 9.49
N ALA A 46 21.04 -9.83 9.86
CA ALA A 46 21.73 -10.42 11.01
C ALA A 46 21.04 -10.06 12.33
N HIS A 47 20.62 -8.80 12.51
CA HIS A 47 19.92 -8.35 13.71
C HIS A 47 18.54 -9.01 13.83
N SER A 48 17.76 -9.09 12.76
CA SER A 48 16.46 -9.77 12.72
C SER A 48 16.61 -11.26 13.08
N LEU A 49 17.64 -11.92 12.56
CA LEU A 49 17.92 -13.32 12.92
C LEU A 49 18.17 -13.49 14.43
N VAL A 50 19.02 -12.64 15.02
CA VAL A 50 19.32 -12.67 16.45
C VAL A 50 18.05 -12.49 17.29
N GLU A 51 17.18 -11.55 16.89
CA GLU A 51 15.90 -11.34 17.58
C GLU A 51 14.97 -12.53 17.48
N TRP A 52 14.88 -13.17 16.31
CA TRP A 52 14.05 -14.38 16.16
C TRP A 52 14.60 -15.56 16.93
N CYS A 53 15.91 -15.75 16.94
CA CYS A 53 16.57 -16.75 17.78
C CYS A 53 16.24 -16.56 19.27
N GLU A 54 16.35 -15.32 19.76
CA GLU A 54 15.99 -14.99 21.15
C GLU A 54 14.51 -15.25 21.45
N ARG A 55 13.61 -14.90 20.52
CA ARG A 55 12.16 -15.11 20.70
C ARG A 55 11.80 -16.59 20.85
N VAL A 56 12.32 -17.43 19.95
CA VAL A 56 11.94 -18.85 19.91
C VAL A 56 12.67 -19.72 20.93
N THR A 57 13.79 -19.25 21.49
CA THR A 57 14.57 -20.03 22.47
C THR A 57 14.64 -19.39 23.87
N GLY A 58 14.20 -18.12 23.99
CA GLY A 58 14.38 -17.35 25.24
C GLY A 58 15.83 -16.95 25.49
N LYS A 59 16.78 -17.22 24.58
CA LYS A 59 18.19 -16.92 24.70
C LYS A 59 18.73 -16.25 23.45
N LYS A 60 19.47 -15.18 23.65
CA LYS A 60 20.07 -14.40 22.58
C LYS A 60 21.40 -15.02 22.15
N PRO A 61 21.61 -15.34 20.86
CA PRO A 61 22.95 -15.68 20.36
C PRO A 61 23.83 -14.43 20.36
N GLU A 62 25.15 -14.65 20.43
CA GLU A 62 26.12 -13.58 20.23
C GLU A 62 26.07 -13.12 18.78
N LEU A 63 26.15 -11.80 18.56
CA LEU A 63 26.28 -11.20 17.22
C LEU A 63 27.71 -10.66 17.05
N ILE A 64 28.40 -11.11 16.01
CA ILE A 64 29.82 -10.82 15.79
C ILE A 64 30.04 -10.27 14.39
N GLU A 65 30.88 -9.25 14.28
CA GLU A 65 31.44 -8.82 12.99
C GLU A 65 32.69 -9.62 12.63
N GLU A 66 32.87 -9.96 11.36
CA GLU A 66 34.05 -10.72 10.89
C GLU A 66 35.41 -10.04 11.16
N SER A 67 35.42 -8.74 11.40
CA SER A 67 36.61 -7.96 11.73
C SER A 67 37.23 -8.33 13.09
N THR A 68 36.44 -8.97 13.98
CA THR A 68 36.88 -9.43 15.30
C THR A 68 37.58 -10.78 15.22
N GLU A 69 38.42 -11.13 16.20
CA GLU A 69 39.01 -12.47 16.28
C GLU A 69 37.93 -13.55 16.43
N ALA A 70 36.87 -13.27 17.18
CA ALA A 70 35.72 -14.14 17.33
C ALA A 70 34.97 -14.38 16.02
N GLY A 71 34.91 -13.39 15.12
CA GLY A 71 34.30 -13.50 13.78
C GLY A 71 35.04 -14.47 12.84
N ARG A 72 36.19 -14.97 13.21
CA ARG A 72 36.96 -16.02 12.50
C ARG A 72 36.65 -17.44 13.02
N ALA A 73 35.67 -17.57 13.91
CA ALA A 73 35.29 -18.89 14.43
C ALA A 73 34.89 -19.84 13.28
N PRO A 74 35.34 -21.11 13.35
CA PRO A 74 35.04 -22.11 12.30
C PRO A 74 33.57 -22.54 12.30
N VAL A 75 32.77 -22.11 13.27
CA VAL A 75 31.37 -22.41 13.47
C VAL A 75 30.57 -21.14 13.69
N GLY A 76 29.40 -21.05 13.10
CA GLY A 76 28.54 -19.85 13.20
C GLY A 76 27.34 -19.91 12.26
N ILE A 77 26.39 -19.00 12.44
CA ILE A 77 25.37 -18.71 11.45
C ILE A 77 25.85 -17.47 10.70
N PHE A 78 26.42 -17.68 9.51
CA PHE A 78 27.04 -16.65 8.69
C PHE A 78 25.98 -16.00 7.79
N VAL A 79 25.75 -14.70 7.95
CA VAL A 79 24.71 -13.93 7.24
C VAL A 79 25.37 -12.98 6.24
N GLY A 80 25.04 -13.13 4.97
CA GLY A 80 25.58 -12.28 3.88
C GLY A 80 26.91 -12.78 3.32
N GLN A 81 27.61 -11.86 2.65
CA GLN A 81 28.86 -12.12 1.90
C GLN A 81 30.09 -12.16 2.83
N THR A 82 30.08 -13.09 3.79
CA THR A 82 31.18 -13.26 4.75
C THR A 82 32.40 -13.93 4.10
N ARG A 83 33.60 -13.71 4.66
CA ARG A 83 34.81 -14.44 4.25
C ARG A 83 34.69 -15.94 4.47
N ALA A 84 34.02 -16.33 5.55
CA ALA A 84 33.75 -17.73 5.84
C ALA A 84 32.90 -18.38 4.73
N ALA A 85 31.88 -17.70 4.22
CA ALA A 85 31.07 -18.19 3.08
C ALA A 85 31.94 -18.31 1.81
N GLN A 86 32.82 -17.34 1.53
CA GLN A 86 33.75 -17.39 0.40
C GLN A 86 34.73 -18.56 0.52
N GLN A 87 35.31 -18.78 1.70
CA GLN A 87 36.25 -19.88 1.97
C GLN A 87 35.55 -21.26 1.87
N ALA A 88 34.31 -21.33 2.28
CA ALA A 88 33.49 -22.55 2.16
C ALA A 88 32.93 -22.76 0.72
N ALA A 89 33.24 -21.85 -0.20
CA ALA A 89 32.68 -21.82 -1.56
C ALA A 89 31.14 -21.88 -1.58
N VAL A 90 30.49 -21.22 -0.62
CA VAL A 90 29.04 -21.07 -0.55
C VAL A 90 28.68 -19.72 -1.18
N ALA A 91 27.93 -19.80 -2.26
CA ALA A 91 27.44 -18.62 -2.98
C ALA A 91 25.95 -18.79 -3.31
N ALA A 92 25.24 -17.68 -3.42
CA ALA A 92 23.90 -17.68 -3.98
C ALA A 92 23.94 -17.97 -5.50
N PRO A 93 22.84 -18.50 -6.08
CA PRO A 93 22.75 -18.67 -7.51
C PRO A 93 22.94 -17.34 -8.25
N ALA A 94 23.77 -17.35 -9.27
CA ALA A 94 23.88 -16.20 -10.17
C ALA A 94 22.61 -16.05 -11.01
N GLY A 95 22.27 -14.82 -11.37
CA GLY A 95 21.13 -14.52 -12.22
C GLY A 95 20.46 -13.20 -11.87
N GLU A 96 19.34 -12.95 -12.53
CA GLU A 96 18.53 -11.76 -12.33
C GLU A 96 17.63 -11.89 -11.09
N GLY A 97 17.35 -10.76 -10.46
CA GLY A 97 16.48 -10.71 -9.27
C GLY A 97 17.13 -11.28 -8.02
N ASP A 98 16.29 -11.64 -7.05
CA ASP A 98 16.73 -12.10 -5.74
C ASP A 98 16.87 -13.62 -5.71
N ALA A 99 18.05 -14.11 -5.42
CA ALA A 99 18.31 -15.52 -5.20
C ALA A 99 19.20 -15.71 -3.97
N SER A 100 19.01 -16.81 -3.23
CA SER A 100 19.80 -17.06 -2.04
C SER A 100 20.07 -18.55 -1.83
N THR A 101 21.08 -18.82 -1.02
CA THR A 101 21.44 -20.16 -0.57
C THR A 101 21.44 -20.19 0.96
N CYS A 102 20.78 -21.16 1.52
CA CYS A 102 20.98 -21.62 2.88
C CYS A 102 21.70 -22.96 2.84
N ARG A 103 22.91 -23.05 3.41
CA ARG A 103 23.69 -24.28 3.41
C ARG A 103 24.24 -24.58 4.79
N THR A 104 24.05 -25.81 5.23
CA THR A 104 24.59 -26.30 6.49
C THR A 104 25.82 -27.21 6.23
N ILE A 105 26.96 -26.85 6.78
CA ILE A 105 28.19 -27.64 6.74
C ILE A 105 28.64 -27.89 8.17
N ARG A 106 28.40 -29.08 8.69
CA ARG A 106 28.58 -29.41 10.11
C ARG A 106 27.77 -28.44 10.99
N SER A 107 28.43 -27.69 11.89
CA SER A 107 27.81 -26.67 12.76
C SER A 107 27.81 -25.25 12.16
N ALA A 108 28.28 -25.08 10.93
CA ALA A 108 28.26 -23.79 10.24
C ALA A 108 27.03 -23.71 9.32
N VAL A 109 26.25 -22.67 9.44
CA VAL A 109 25.11 -22.35 8.56
C VAL A 109 25.45 -21.09 7.78
N PHE A 110 25.26 -21.12 6.48
CA PHE A 110 25.54 -20.00 5.57
C PHE A 110 24.24 -19.53 4.94
N LEU A 111 23.89 -18.26 5.17
CA LEU A 111 22.71 -17.57 4.64
C LEU A 111 23.17 -16.47 3.67
N VAL A 112 23.30 -16.83 2.39
CA VAL A 112 23.96 -15.99 1.39
C VAL A 112 22.98 -15.60 0.27
N GLY A 113 22.76 -14.30 0.13
CA GLY A 113 22.03 -13.72 -1.03
C GLY A 113 22.96 -13.33 -2.16
N ASN A 114 22.45 -13.31 -3.40
CA ASN A 114 23.17 -12.73 -4.54
C ASN A 114 23.19 -11.19 -4.52
N ASN A 115 22.40 -10.61 -3.65
CA ASN A 115 22.37 -9.18 -3.29
C ASN A 115 21.96 -9.03 -1.82
N PRO A 116 22.10 -7.84 -1.20
CA PRO A 116 21.76 -7.62 0.20
C PRO A 116 20.29 -7.94 0.55
N THR A 117 19.34 -7.59 -0.32
CA THR A 117 17.91 -7.91 -0.14
C THR A 117 17.66 -9.43 -0.12
N ALA A 118 18.31 -10.17 -0.99
CA ALA A 118 18.22 -11.63 -1.02
C ALA A 118 18.80 -12.29 0.25
N THR A 119 19.73 -11.63 0.94
CA THR A 119 20.20 -12.08 2.26
C THR A 119 19.10 -11.97 3.31
N ARG A 120 18.27 -10.92 3.30
CA ARG A 120 17.08 -10.85 4.19
C ARG A 120 16.10 -12.00 3.92
N ILE A 121 15.87 -12.31 2.64
CA ILE A 121 15.02 -13.46 2.25
C ILE A 121 15.62 -14.77 2.78
N ALA A 122 16.93 -14.98 2.69
CA ALA A 122 17.60 -16.16 3.23
C ALA A 122 17.38 -16.31 4.73
N VAL A 123 17.45 -15.23 5.49
CA VAL A 123 17.14 -15.21 6.93
C VAL A 123 15.68 -15.54 7.20
N GLY A 124 14.73 -14.95 6.46
CA GLY A 124 13.31 -15.29 6.59
C GLY A 124 13.05 -16.79 6.38
N ARG A 125 13.68 -17.37 5.35
CA ARG A 125 13.59 -18.79 5.04
C ARG A 125 14.22 -19.66 6.13
N PHE A 126 15.34 -19.25 6.69
CA PHE A 126 15.95 -19.93 7.86
C PHE A 126 14.98 -19.90 9.05
N CYS A 127 14.36 -18.77 9.36
CA CYS A 127 13.37 -18.67 10.42
C CYS A 127 12.17 -19.61 10.17
N GLU A 128 11.68 -19.71 8.94
CA GLU A 128 10.60 -20.63 8.60
C GLU A 128 11.02 -22.12 8.76
N ARG A 129 12.24 -22.48 8.36
CA ARG A 129 12.67 -23.87 8.23
C ARG A 129 13.36 -24.43 9.47
N ALA A 130 14.18 -23.63 10.14
CA ALA A 130 14.94 -24.03 11.32
C ALA A 130 14.26 -23.64 12.62
N LEU A 131 13.59 -22.47 12.64
CA LEU A 131 12.95 -21.95 13.84
C LEU A 131 11.43 -22.18 13.87
N GLY A 132 10.84 -22.73 12.81
CA GLY A 132 9.41 -23.04 12.74
C GLY A 132 8.50 -21.79 12.74
N VAL A 133 9.03 -20.63 12.38
CA VAL A 133 8.27 -19.38 12.36
C VAL A 133 7.37 -19.35 11.12
N CYS A 134 6.10 -19.03 11.29
CA CYS A 134 5.21 -18.68 10.19
C CYS A 134 4.87 -17.18 10.26
N PHE A 135 5.33 -16.42 9.28
CA PHE A 135 5.08 -14.98 9.20
C PHE A 135 3.69 -14.70 8.64
N ALA A 136 2.64 -15.00 9.43
CA ALA A 136 1.25 -14.86 8.96
C ALA A 136 0.84 -13.40 8.72
N PHE A 137 1.27 -12.47 9.59
CA PHE A 137 1.06 -11.02 9.49
C PHE A 137 2.37 -10.29 9.78
N PRO A 138 2.49 -9.00 9.44
CA PRO A 138 3.65 -8.20 9.83
C PRO A 138 3.88 -8.11 11.33
N GLY A 139 5.15 -8.02 11.67
CA GLY A 139 5.63 -7.86 13.05
C GLY A 139 5.65 -9.15 13.87
N PRO A 140 6.36 -9.14 15.00
CA PRO A 140 6.58 -10.35 15.81
C PRO A 140 5.29 -10.98 16.35
N ARG A 141 4.28 -10.16 16.64
CA ARG A 141 2.96 -10.67 17.06
C ARG A 141 2.13 -11.19 15.90
N GLY A 142 2.45 -10.77 14.70
CA GLY A 142 1.85 -11.27 13.47
C GLY A 142 2.34 -12.68 13.11
N ALA A 143 3.51 -13.08 13.56
CA ALA A 143 4.06 -14.40 13.30
C ALA A 143 3.49 -15.47 14.26
N ASP A 144 3.44 -16.71 13.79
CA ASP A 144 3.16 -17.89 14.62
C ASP A 144 4.47 -18.65 14.87
N TRP A 145 4.73 -19.00 16.11
CA TRP A 145 5.92 -19.72 16.52
C TRP A 145 5.73 -20.37 17.89
N THR A 146 6.60 -21.30 18.24
CA THR A 146 6.62 -21.97 19.55
C THR A 146 8.00 -21.89 20.16
N MET A 147 8.10 -22.02 21.48
CA MET A 147 9.39 -22.15 22.17
C MET A 147 10.09 -23.42 21.74
N LEU A 148 11.39 -23.32 21.48
CA LEU A 148 12.24 -24.43 21.07
C LEU A 148 13.31 -24.68 22.11
N ASP A 149 13.47 -25.94 22.46
CA ASP A 149 14.55 -26.42 23.36
C ASP A 149 15.80 -26.87 22.56
N HIS A 150 15.62 -27.05 21.26
CA HIS A 150 16.64 -27.54 20.36
C HIS A 150 16.51 -26.93 18.96
N VAL A 151 17.62 -26.46 18.37
CA VAL A 151 17.69 -25.95 17.01
C VAL A 151 18.88 -26.60 16.31
N VAL A 152 18.64 -27.09 15.09
CA VAL A 152 19.68 -27.62 14.20
C VAL A 152 19.72 -26.82 12.92
N GLY A 153 20.85 -26.86 12.21
CA GLY A 153 20.93 -26.30 10.86
C GLY A 153 19.90 -26.94 9.92
N PRO A 154 19.16 -26.18 9.12
CA PRO A 154 18.19 -26.75 8.20
C PRO A 154 18.89 -27.52 7.07
N ALA A 155 18.15 -28.37 6.36
CA ALA A 155 18.61 -28.94 5.12
C ALA A 155 18.98 -27.83 4.10
N ASP A 156 19.94 -28.10 3.24
CA ASP A 156 20.35 -27.19 2.17
C ASP A 156 19.14 -26.70 1.39
N ASP A 157 19.09 -25.41 1.13
CA ASP A 157 18.00 -24.74 0.44
C ASP A 157 18.57 -23.72 -0.54
N VAL A 158 18.10 -23.79 -1.78
CA VAL A 158 18.43 -22.84 -2.82
C VAL A 158 17.16 -22.13 -3.25
N PHE A 159 17.07 -20.86 -2.89
CA PHE A 159 15.98 -20.01 -3.30
C PHE A 159 16.28 -19.42 -4.68
N ARG A 160 15.54 -19.86 -5.66
CA ARG A 160 15.53 -19.32 -7.02
C ARG A 160 14.08 -19.20 -7.46
N PRO A 161 13.43 -18.06 -7.18
CA PRO A 161 12.00 -17.90 -7.42
C PRO A 161 11.67 -17.91 -8.91
N ALA A 162 10.48 -18.38 -9.24
CA ALA A 162 9.96 -18.41 -10.61
C ALA A 162 9.85 -17.02 -11.24
N PHE A 163 9.52 -16.02 -10.43
CA PHE A 163 9.55 -14.61 -10.81
C PHE A 163 10.79 -13.94 -10.22
N ALA A 164 11.71 -13.49 -11.06
CA ALA A 164 12.97 -12.89 -10.62
C ALA A 164 12.75 -11.62 -9.77
N TRP A 165 11.79 -10.79 -10.14
CA TRP A 165 11.40 -9.58 -9.42
C TRP A 165 9.98 -9.72 -8.86
N ARG A 166 9.82 -9.48 -7.57
CA ARG A 166 8.57 -9.69 -6.84
C ARG A 166 8.41 -8.61 -5.79
N GLU A 167 7.43 -7.74 -5.98
CA GLU A 167 7.19 -6.65 -5.03
C GLU A 167 5.70 -6.42 -4.81
N ILE A 168 5.34 -6.03 -3.60
CA ILE A 168 4.02 -5.51 -3.27
C ILE A 168 4.15 -4.04 -2.84
N GLY A 169 3.36 -3.19 -3.49
CA GLY A 169 3.34 -1.76 -3.22
C GLY A 169 2.43 -1.37 -2.07
N GLY A 170 2.62 -0.14 -1.57
CA GLY A 170 1.80 0.42 -0.49
C GLY A 170 2.23 0.01 0.92
N LEU A 171 3.41 -0.57 1.08
CA LEU A 171 4.01 -0.87 2.38
C LEU A 171 4.73 0.38 2.91
N ARG A 172 4.18 1.00 3.94
CA ARG A 172 4.67 2.31 4.41
C ARG A 172 5.52 2.25 5.67
N ASN A 173 5.57 1.13 6.38
CA ASN A 173 6.38 0.99 7.58
C ASN A 173 7.40 -0.14 7.48
N GLU A 174 8.41 -0.02 8.33
CA GLU A 174 9.52 -0.95 8.40
C GLU A 174 9.07 -2.40 8.68
N LEU A 175 8.11 -2.60 9.60
CA LEU A 175 7.62 -3.94 9.92
C LEU A 175 6.93 -4.64 8.74
N SER A 176 6.16 -3.88 7.95
CA SER A 176 5.51 -4.42 6.75
C SER A 176 6.53 -4.74 5.66
N GLN A 177 7.56 -3.90 5.52
CA GLN A 177 8.65 -4.14 4.58
C GLN A 177 9.50 -5.35 5.01
N GLU A 178 9.83 -5.45 6.30
CA GLU A 178 10.56 -6.61 6.84
C GLU A 178 9.77 -7.90 6.67
N TRP A 179 8.47 -7.86 6.95
CA TRP A 179 7.58 -8.99 6.71
C TRP A 179 7.61 -9.44 5.24
N ALA A 180 7.57 -8.49 4.30
CA ALA A 180 7.59 -8.80 2.89
C ALA A 180 8.85 -9.58 2.49
N PHE A 181 10.03 -9.15 2.95
CA PHE A 181 11.28 -9.89 2.71
C PHE A 181 11.27 -11.26 3.41
N SER A 182 10.74 -11.33 4.64
CA SER A 182 10.69 -12.58 5.41
C SER A 182 9.82 -13.65 4.74
N VAL A 183 8.76 -13.26 4.01
CA VAL A 183 7.90 -14.21 3.29
C VAL A 183 8.34 -14.50 1.85
N GLY A 184 9.38 -13.80 1.35
CA GLY A 184 9.98 -14.05 0.05
C GLY A 184 9.75 -12.99 -1.03
N TYR A 185 9.14 -11.85 -0.72
CA TYR A 185 9.16 -10.70 -1.63
C TYR A 185 10.56 -10.10 -1.71
N GLY A 186 10.87 -9.50 -2.84
CA GLY A 186 12.07 -8.74 -3.08
C GLY A 186 11.72 -7.33 -3.52
N ARG A 187 12.52 -6.80 -4.44
CA ARG A 187 12.30 -5.47 -5.03
C ARG A 187 12.06 -5.61 -6.54
N ALA A 188 11.11 -4.84 -7.07
CA ALA A 188 10.98 -4.63 -8.49
C ALA A 188 11.98 -3.56 -8.96
N PRO A 189 12.47 -3.61 -10.21
CA PRO A 189 13.21 -2.51 -10.78
C PRO A 189 12.27 -1.31 -10.99
N THR A 190 12.82 -0.11 -11.03
CA THR A 190 12.06 1.13 -11.22
C THR A 190 11.44 1.18 -12.62
N PHE A 191 10.12 1.20 -12.74
CA PHE A 191 9.41 1.11 -14.02
C PHE A 191 8.23 2.06 -14.17
N SER A 192 7.88 2.81 -13.13
CA SER A 192 6.64 3.58 -12.99
C SER A 192 6.48 4.70 -14.03
N HIS A 193 5.42 5.50 -13.86
CA HIS A 193 5.23 6.75 -14.59
C HIS A 193 6.50 7.62 -14.50
N GLY A 194 7.08 8.00 -15.62
CA GLY A 194 8.39 8.65 -15.64
C GLY A 194 8.58 9.69 -16.74
N LEU A 195 7.70 9.71 -17.75
CA LEU A 195 7.82 10.70 -18.82
C LEU A 195 7.75 12.14 -18.30
N TYR A 196 6.98 12.41 -17.27
CA TYR A 196 6.91 13.74 -16.65
C TYR A 196 8.26 14.24 -16.08
N ALA A 197 9.14 13.33 -15.67
CA ALA A 197 10.47 13.68 -15.15
C ALA A 197 11.44 14.02 -16.29
N ALA A 198 11.26 13.41 -17.46
CA ALA A 198 12.05 13.69 -18.65
C ALA A 198 11.56 14.96 -19.37
N PHE A 199 10.25 15.26 -19.33
CA PHE A 199 9.59 16.37 -20.00
C PHE A 199 8.96 17.30 -18.96
N GLY A 200 9.76 18.21 -18.42
CA GLY A 200 9.35 19.14 -17.39
C GLY A 200 9.11 20.57 -17.88
N LYS A 201 8.93 21.48 -16.93
CA LYS A 201 8.71 22.90 -17.22
C LYS A 201 9.85 23.55 -18.02
N LYS A 202 11.09 23.08 -17.84
CA LYS A 202 12.24 23.56 -18.59
C LYS A 202 12.12 23.25 -20.08
N GLU A 203 11.83 21.99 -20.42
CA GLU A 203 11.64 21.55 -21.79
C GLU A 203 10.45 22.26 -22.45
N PHE A 204 9.38 22.53 -21.70
CA PHE A 204 8.24 23.31 -22.21
C PHE A 204 8.61 24.75 -22.54
N ALA A 205 9.41 25.39 -21.69
CA ALA A 205 9.85 26.77 -21.93
C ALA A 205 10.83 26.88 -23.11
N GLU A 206 11.64 25.82 -23.35
CA GLU A 206 12.55 25.77 -24.50
C GLU A 206 11.78 25.49 -25.81
N ASP A 207 10.82 24.58 -25.78
CA ASP A 207 10.06 24.18 -26.97
C ASP A 207 8.72 23.55 -26.58
N ALA A 208 7.66 24.35 -26.60
CA ALA A 208 6.31 23.89 -26.26
C ALA A 208 5.78 22.77 -27.17
N THR A 209 6.35 22.59 -28.38
CA THR A 209 5.92 21.53 -29.32
C THR A 209 6.33 20.12 -28.89
N LEU A 210 7.20 20.00 -27.89
CA LEU A 210 7.53 18.75 -27.20
C LEU A 210 6.38 18.20 -26.34
N PHE A 211 5.36 19.00 -26.10
CA PHE A 211 4.22 18.61 -25.26
C PHE A 211 2.97 18.37 -26.10
N ALA A 212 2.04 17.59 -25.55
CA ALA A 212 0.83 17.22 -26.27
C ALA A 212 0.05 18.45 -26.77
N SER A 213 -0.42 18.40 -28.00
CA SER A 213 -1.56 19.17 -28.48
C SER A 213 -2.83 18.38 -28.23
N VAL A 214 -3.84 19.02 -27.70
CA VAL A 214 -5.16 18.42 -27.49
C VAL A 214 -6.19 19.40 -28.02
N ASN A 215 -6.90 19.00 -29.06
CA ASN A 215 -7.82 19.88 -29.80
C ASN A 215 -7.15 21.21 -30.24
N GLY A 216 -5.92 21.14 -30.71
CA GLY A 216 -5.12 22.26 -31.14
C GLY A 216 -4.51 23.13 -30.04
N VAL A 217 -4.68 22.78 -28.77
CA VAL A 217 -4.15 23.52 -27.62
C VAL A 217 -2.98 22.74 -26.98
N ARG A 218 -1.80 23.40 -26.94
CA ARG A 218 -0.64 22.81 -26.25
C ARG A 218 -0.86 22.72 -24.75
N GLN A 219 -0.60 21.54 -24.21
CA GLN A 219 -0.76 21.24 -22.79
C GLN A 219 0.53 21.57 -22.04
N ALA A 220 0.52 22.66 -21.27
CA ALA A 220 1.63 22.97 -20.38
C ALA A 220 1.66 21.98 -19.19
N PRO A 221 2.87 21.57 -18.71
CA PRO A 221 2.98 20.71 -17.54
C PRO A 221 2.46 21.46 -16.30
N ARG A 222 1.48 20.86 -15.62
CA ARG A 222 0.85 21.40 -14.41
C ARG A 222 1.29 20.56 -13.22
N GLY A 223 1.42 21.15 -12.03
CA GLY A 223 1.78 20.44 -10.83
C GLY A 223 3.06 19.62 -11.00
N ASN A 224 2.96 18.32 -10.86
CA ASN A 224 4.03 17.35 -11.07
C ASN A 224 4.16 16.84 -12.52
N GLY A 225 3.39 17.39 -13.48
CA GLY A 225 3.50 17.04 -14.90
C GLY A 225 2.69 15.82 -15.37
N TYR A 226 1.77 15.32 -14.57
CA TYR A 226 0.99 14.10 -14.90
C TYR A 226 -0.21 14.32 -15.84
N ASP A 227 -0.57 15.57 -16.17
CA ASP A 227 -1.85 15.90 -16.83
C ASP A 227 -1.97 15.41 -18.28
N ALA A 228 -0.84 15.24 -18.98
CA ALA A 228 -0.82 14.77 -20.37
C ALA A 228 0.51 14.06 -20.69
N ASN A 229 0.46 13.11 -21.63
CA ASN A 229 1.67 12.52 -22.17
C ASN A 229 2.36 13.50 -23.14
N PRO A 230 3.71 13.56 -23.19
CA PRO A 230 4.42 14.43 -24.13
C PRO A 230 4.19 14.02 -25.58
N ASN A 231 4.56 14.90 -26.51
CA ASN A 231 4.59 14.59 -27.95
C ASN A 231 5.77 13.67 -28.27
N LEU A 232 5.54 12.37 -28.21
CA LEU A 232 6.57 11.34 -28.42
C LEU A 232 7.00 11.21 -29.89
N ALA A 233 6.22 11.76 -30.83
CA ALA A 233 6.59 11.83 -32.26
C ALA A 233 7.48 13.02 -32.59
N HIS A 234 7.74 13.91 -31.64
CA HIS A 234 8.62 15.04 -31.84
C HIS A 234 10.06 14.57 -32.10
N PRO A 235 10.78 15.10 -33.14
CA PRO A 235 12.13 14.63 -33.50
C PRO A 235 13.17 14.68 -32.37
N ARG A 236 13.03 15.62 -31.44
CA ARG A 236 13.92 15.76 -30.27
C ARG A 236 13.53 14.88 -29.08
N ALA A 237 12.33 14.31 -29.07
CA ALA A 237 11.83 13.56 -27.93
C ALA A 237 12.72 12.36 -27.54
N PRO A 238 13.23 11.52 -28.48
CA PRO A 238 14.09 10.40 -28.14
C PRO A 238 15.40 10.81 -27.45
N GLU A 239 16.03 11.92 -27.90
CA GLU A 239 17.27 12.41 -27.28
C GLU A 239 17.04 12.94 -25.86
N ILE A 240 15.88 13.56 -25.61
CA ILE A 240 15.48 13.99 -24.27
C ILE A 240 15.32 12.78 -23.35
N GLY A 241 14.64 11.73 -23.80
CA GLY A 241 14.52 10.47 -23.05
C GLY A 241 15.86 9.80 -22.76
N ALA A 242 16.75 9.74 -23.76
CA ALA A 242 18.10 9.19 -23.62
C ALA A 242 18.97 10.01 -22.65
N ARG A 243 18.90 11.34 -22.73
CA ARG A 243 19.58 12.24 -21.77
C ARG A 243 19.08 12.02 -20.35
N HIS A 244 17.77 11.90 -20.17
CA HIS A 244 17.17 11.59 -18.87
C HIS A 244 17.66 10.24 -18.34
N ALA A 245 17.68 9.21 -19.17
CA ALA A 245 18.17 7.88 -18.77
C ALA A 245 19.66 7.91 -18.35
N ARG A 246 20.52 8.62 -19.09
CA ARG A 246 21.93 8.80 -18.71
C ARG A 246 22.06 9.53 -17.38
N ALA A 247 21.30 10.59 -17.15
CA ALA A 247 21.30 11.33 -15.89
C ALA A 247 20.79 10.47 -14.71
N TRP A 248 19.78 9.65 -14.97
CA TRP A 248 19.25 8.71 -13.97
C TRP A 248 20.32 7.73 -13.48
N PHE A 249 20.94 6.98 -14.39
CA PHE A 249 21.95 5.98 -14.02
C PHE A 249 23.24 6.61 -13.46
N HIS A 250 23.56 7.85 -13.84
CA HIS A 250 24.65 8.59 -13.18
C HIS A 250 24.32 8.88 -11.72
N LYS A 251 23.08 9.26 -11.43
CA LYS A 251 22.61 9.56 -10.06
C LYS A 251 22.34 8.30 -9.24
N HIS A 252 21.91 7.24 -9.90
CA HIS A 252 21.52 5.97 -9.30
C HIS A 252 22.30 4.83 -9.98
N PRO A 253 23.59 4.68 -9.67
CA PRO A 253 24.48 3.73 -10.39
C PRO A 253 24.10 2.26 -10.19
N ASP A 254 23.42 1.96 -9.08
CA ASP A 254 22.99 0.61 -8.72
C ASP A 254 21.60 0.25 -9.28
N ASP A 255 20.89 1.21 -9.85
CA ASP A 255 19.57 0.95 -10.43
C ASP A 255 19.73 0.19 -11.76
N PHE A 256 18.99 -0.90 -11.86
CA PHE A 256 18.91 -1.68 -13.11
C PHE A 256 18.04 -0.98 -14.17
N CYS A 257 17.05 -0.19 -13.79
CA CYS A 257 16.01 0.30 -14.68
C CYS A 257 15.69 1.78 -14.44
N VAL A 258 15.53 2.55 -15.54
CA VAL A 258 15.02 3.92 -15.47
C VAL A 258 13.52 3.94 -15.79
N PRO A 259 12.68 4.66 -15.00
CA PRO A 259 11.26 4.77 -15.29
C PRO A 259 11.02 5.72 -16.48
N LEU A 260 10.44 5.18 -17.56
CA LEU A 260 9.97 5.92 -18.73
C LEU A 260 8.53 5.54 -19.10
N GLY A 261 7.76 5.10 -18.12
CA GLY A 261 6.35 4.78 -18.28
C GLY A 261 5.53 6.02 -18.65
N VAL A 262 4.47 5.80 -19.43
CA VAL A 262 3.47 6.82 -19.75
C VAL A 262 2.94 7.48 -18.48
N ASN A 263 2.62 8.77 -18.56
CA ASN A 263 2.02 9.48 -17.43
C ASN A 263 0.64 8.88 -17.08
N ASP A 264 0.20 9.06 -15.86
CA ASP A 264 -1.13 8.61 -15.41
C ASP A 264 -2.23 9.50 -16.02
N SER A 265 -2.34 9.42 -17.35
CA SER A 265 -3.23 10.24 -18.15
C SER A 265 -3.68 9.50 -19.41
N LEU A 266 -4.96 9.66 -19.76
CA LEU A 266 -5.53 9.21 -21.03
C LEU A 266 -5.23 10.17 -22.18
N THR A 267 -4.63 11.33 -21.90
CA THR A 267 -4.37 12.38 -22.86
C THR A 267 -3.06 12.17 -23.59
N PHE A 268 -3.14 11.97 -24.90
CA PHE A 268 -2.01 11.89 -25.82
C PHE A 268 -2.06 13.01 -26.82
N ASP A 269 -0.91 13.31 -27.46
CA ASP A 269 -0.78 14.31 -28.50
C ASP A 269 -1.63 13.97 -29.73
N ASP A 270 -2.44 14.90 -30.19
CA ASP A 270 -3.30 14.80 -31.39
C ASP A 270 -2.78 15.62 -32.58
N SER A 271 -1.55 16.12 -32.50
CA SER A 271 -0.95 16.85 -33.63
C SER A 271 -0.67 15.92 -34.83
N VAL A 272 -0.61 16.49 -36.01
CA VAL A 272 -0.43 15.76 -37.29
C VAL A 272 0.75 14.76 -37.27
N PRO A 273 1.96 15.09 -36.74
CA PRO A 273 3.05 14.11 -36.64
C PRO A 273 2.69 12.89 -35.79
N SER A 274 1.99 13.09 -34.68
CA SER A 274 1.56 12.00 -33.81
C SER A 274 0.45 11.16 -34.42
N GLU A 275 -0.51 11.78 -35.09
CA GLU A 275 -1.56 11.06 -35.83
C GLU A 275 -1.01 10.11 -36.89
N GLY A 276 0.07 10.48 -37.55
CA GLY A 276 0.76 9.62 -38.52
C GLY A 276 1.35 8.35 -37.89
N TRP A 277 1.54 8.32 -36.58
CA TRP A 277 2.03 7.18 -35.81
C TRP A 277 0.90 6.30 -35.28
N TYR A 278 -0.33 6.81 -35.22
CA TYR A 278 -1.49 6.06 -34.78
C TYR A 278 -2.08 5.26 -35.95
N ARG A 279 -1.97 3.95 -35.92
CA ARG A 279 -2.64 3.11 -36.91
C ARG A 279 -4.04 2.74 -36.51
N GLU A 280 -4.22 2.51 -35.21
CA GLU A 280 -5.52 2.14 -34.63
C GLU A 280 -5.83 3.02 -33.43
N ARG A 281 -7.02 3.58 -33.40
CA ARG A 281 -7.54 4.29 -32.23
C ARG A 281 -8.52 3.38 -31.48
N PRO A 282 -8.47 3.33 -30.16
CA PRO A 282 -7.72 4.16 -29.19
C PRO A 282 -6.35 3.60 -28.77
N VAL A 283 -5.81 2.60 -29.45
CA VAL A 283 -4.55 1.93 -29.06
C VAL A 283 -3.34 2.83 -29.35
N ARG A 284 -2.48 3.01 -28.35
CA ARG A 284 -1.30 3.88 -28.42
C ARG A 284 0.02 3.13 -28.21
N THR A 285 0.00 1.81 -28.13
CA THR A 285 1.18 1.01 -27.79
C THR A 285 2.31 1.18 -28.79
N ASP A 286 2.02 1.06 -30.09
CA ASP A 286 3.05 1.21 -31.13
C ASP A 286 3.67 2.60 -31.15
N TYR A 287 2.89 3.65 -30.83
CA TYR A 287 3.37 5.03 -30.69
C TYR A 287 4.42 5.14 -29.59
N VAL A 288 4.12 4.62 -28.40
CA VAL A 288 5.04 4.63 -27.25
C VAL A 288 6.27 3.74 -27.49
N ILE A 289 6.07 2.57 -28.06
CA ILE A 289 7.19 1.63 -28.32
C ILE A 289 8.15 2.18 -29.39
N ARG A 290 7.65 2.86 -30.44
CA ARG A 290 8.52 3.53 -31.41
C ARG A 290 9.42 4.57 -30.75
N TYR A 291 8.84 5.42 -29.89
CA TYR A 291 9.62 6.37 -29.12
C TYR A 291 10.67 5.69 -28.25
N LEU A 292 10.29 4.68 -27.45
CA LEU A 292 11.22 3.97 -26.57
C LEU A 292 12.33 3.24 -27.35
N ASN A 293 12.03 2.68 -28.51
CA ASN A 293 13.03 2.10 -29.40
C ASN A 293 14.07 3.13 -29.87
N GLU A 294 13.64 4.36 -30.20
CA GLU A 294 14.57 5.43 -30.58
C GLU A 294 15.36 5.94 -29.35
N VAL A 295 14.73 6.01 -28.15
CA VAL A 295 15.45 6.28 -26.90
C VAL A 295 16.54 5.23 -26.68
N ALA A 296 16.22 3.95 -26.85
CA ALA A 296 17.18 2.86 -26.69
C ALA A 296 18.37 3.01 -27.65
N LYS A 297 18.12 3.30 -28.94
CA LYS A 297 19.19 3.56 -29.91
C LYS A 297 20.08 4.73 -29.46
N SER A 298 19.49 5.84 -29.06
CA SER A 298 20.22 7.04 -28.65
C SER A 298 21.01 6.86 -27.35
N PHE A 299 20.49 6.04 -26.41
CA PHE A 299 21.12 5.77 -25.12
C PHE A 299 22.36 4.89 -25.27
N TRP A 300 22.30 3.79 -26.05
CA TRP A 300 23.38 2.82 -26.18
C TRP A 300 24.42 3.15 -27.26
N GLN A 301 24.24 4.21 -28.05
CA GLN A 301 25.29 4.74 -28.92
C GLN A 301 26.09 5.82 -28.17
N PRO A 302 27.39 5.71 -27.99
CA PRO A 302 28.43 4.84 -28.54
C PRO A 302 29.02 3.80 -27.57
N ASN A 303 28.40 3.54 -26.42
CA ASN A 303 29.05 2.89 -25.27
C ASN A 303 29.17 1.37 -25.36
N GLY A 304 28.70 0.70 -26.38
CA GLY A 304 28.93 -0.75 -26.59
C GLY A 304 28.39 -1.69 -25.50
N ASP A 305 27.58 -1.17 -24.56
CA ASP A 305 26.95 -1.96 -23.50
C ASP A 305 25.93 -2.93 -24.12
N LEU A 306 25.88 -4.16 -23.62
CA LEU A 306 24.91 -5.14 -24.07
C LEU A 306 23.50 -4.64 -23.70
N ARG A 307 22.71 -4.29 -24.73
CA ARG A 307 21.38 -3.70 -24.56
C ARG A 307 20.52 -4.49 -23.62
N GLY A 308 20.13 -3.88 -22.53
CA GLY A 308 19.25 -4.46 -21.52
C GLY A 308 19.90 -5.51 -20.62
N GLU A 309 21.21 -5.71 -20.64
CA GLU A 309 21.89 -6.59 -19.69
C GLU A 309 22.18 -5.91 -18.37
N ARG A 310 22.75 -4.70 -18.42
CA ARG A 310 23.06 -3.92 -17.23
C ARG A 310 22.01 -2.86 -16.90
N HIS A 311 21.37 -2.31 -17.94
CA HIS A 311 20.36 -1.26 -17.79
C HIS A 311 19.15 -1.54 -18.66
N ALA A 312 17.97 -1.16 -18.20
CA ALA A 312 16.72 -1.29 -18.92
C ALA A 312 15.92 0.02 -18.91
N LEU A 313 15.03 0.18 -19.87
CA LEU A 313 14.03 1.25 -19.95
C LEU A 313 12.70 0.70 -19.48
N GLY A 314 12.29 1.03 -18.25
CA GLY A 314 11.03 0.61 -17.68
C GLY A 314 9.84 1.38 -18.26
N THR A 315 8.77 0.67 -18.56
CA THR A 315 7.54 1.30 -19.05
C THR A 315 6.31 0.54 -18.59
N LEU A 316 5.16 1.23 -18.57
CA LEU A 316 3.86 0.67 -18.25
C LEU A 316 3.09 0.36 -19.54
N ALA A 317 2.66 -0.89 -19.69
CA ALA A 317 1.62 -1.28 -20.64
C ALA A 317 0.27 -1.10 -19.95
N TYR A 318 -0.31 0.11 -20.08
CA TYR A 318 -1.38 0.62 -19.23
C TYR A 318 -2.46 1.35 -20.03
N LEU A 319 -3.71 1.06 -19.77
CA LEU A 319 -4.87 1.68 -20.44
C LEU A 319 -4.75 1.62 -21.98
N GLN A 320 -4.50 2.74 -22.66
CA GLN A 320 -4.40 2.80 -24.12
C GLN A 320 -3.14 2.11 -24.68
N THR A 321 -2.17 1.77 -23.83
CA THR A 321 -0.95 1.02 -24.20
C THR A 321 -0.94 -0.41 -23.67
N LEU A 322 -2.08 -0.93 -23.20
CA LEU A 322 -2.20 -2.26 -22.58
C LEU A 322 -1.94 -3.40 -23.57
N ARG A 323 -2.44 -3.29 -24.79
CA ARG A 323 -2.29 -4.34 -25.81
C ARG A 323 -0.84 -4.42 -26.28
N ALA A 324 -0.37 -5.63 -26.52
CA ALA A 324 0.96 -5.84 -27.09
C ALA A 324 1.12 -5.10 -28.44
N PRO A 325 2.30 -4.52 -28.71
CA PRO A 325 2.55 -3.77 -29.93
C PRO A 325 2.65 -4.69 -31.15
N THR A 326 2.42 -4.13 -32.33
CA THR A 326 2.79 -4.73 -33.62
C THR A 326 4.25 -4.41 -33.98
N THR A 327 4.78 -3.32 -33.46
CA THR A 327 6.18 -2.91 -33.61
C THR A 327 7.06 -3.79 -32.73
N LYS A 328 8.16 -4.31 -33.30
CA LYS A 328 9.16 -5.08 -32.52
C LYS A 328 9.73 -4.22 -31.40
N VAL A 329 9.74 -4.73 -30.19
CA VAL A 329 10.25 -4.06 -28.98
C VAL A 329 11.77 -4.27 -28.88
N ASP A 330 12.51 -3.22 -28.58
CA ASP A 330 13.94 -3.32 -28.30
C ASP A 330 14.16 -4.17 -27.01
N PRO A 331 15.13 -5.11 -27.01
CA PRO A 331 15.39 -5.98 -25.85
C PRO A 331 15.65 -5.24 -24.53
N ALA A 332 16.09 -3.99 -24.60
CA ALA A 332 16.34 -3.15 -23.42
C ALA A 332 15.07 -2.57 -22.80
N ILE A 333 13.94 -2.61 -23.47
CA ILE A 333 12.66 -2.13 -22.92
C ILE A 333 12.07 -3.21 -22.04
N PHE A 334 11.69 -2.83 -20.81
CA PHE A 334 11.06 -3.70 -19.83
C PHE A 334 9.61 -3.25 -19.56
N PRO A 335 8.63 -3.75 -20.34
CA PRO A 335 7.24 -3.42 -20.15
C PRO A 335 6.65 -4.16 -18.95
N TRP A 336 5.83 -3.44 -18.16
CA TRP A 336 5.02 -3.98 -17.07
C TRP A 336 3.54 -3.91 -17.48
N VAL A 337 2.95 -5.07 -17.68
CA VAL A 337 1.58 -5.21 -18.22
C VAL A 337 0.56 -5.12 -17.07
N CYS A 338 -0.17 -4.02 -17.05
CA CYS A 338 -1.14 -3.69 -16.01
C CYS A 338 -2.47 -4.39 -16.27
N ALA A 339 -2.92 -5.23 -15.35
CA ALA A 339 -4.24 -5.85 -15.41
C ALA A 339 -4.76 -6.13 -13.99
N ASP A 340 -6.07 -6.00 -13.82
CA ASP A 340 -6.75 -6.36 -12.58
C ASP A 340 -7.13 -7.85 -12.62
N ARG A 341 -6.22 -8.68 -12.08
CA ARG A 341 -6.29 -10.14 -12.26
C ARG A 341 -7.24 -10.88 -11.32
N ILE A 342 -7.96 -10.18 -10.47
CA ILE A 342 -9.15 -10.78 -9.84
C ILE A 342 -10.16 -11.24 -10.91
N GLY A 343 -10.11 -10.62 -12.09
CA GLY A 343 -10.86 -10.97 -13.27
C GLY A 343 -10.63 -12.39 -13.82
N TYR A 344 -9.57 -13.08 -13.38
CA TYR A 344 -9.35 -14.49 -13.76
C TYR A 344 -10.45 -15.45 -13.27
N ALA A 345 -11.35 -14.99 -12.42
CA ALA A 345 -12.58 -15.70 -12.11
C ALA A 345 -13.56 -15.76 -13.31
N ASP A 346 -13.36 -14.92 -14.35
CA ASP A 346 -14.01 -15.03 -15.67
C ASP A 346 -13.05 -15.71 -16.66
N PRO A 347 -13.39 -16.90 -17.18
CA PRO A 347 -12.52 -17.61 -18.13
C PRO A 347 -12.24 -16.83 -19.43
N THR A 348 -13.16 -15.99 -19.87
CA THR A 348 -12.99 -15.16 -21.07
C THR A 348 -11.92 -14.11 -20.85
N PHE A 349 -11.98 -13.40 -19.73
CA PHE A 349 -10.95 -12.44 -19.35
C PHE A 349 -9.60 -13.14 -19.18
N ALA A 350 -9.55 -14.27 -18.47
CA ALA A 350 -8.32 -15.03 -18.24
C ALA A 350 -7.63 -15.43 -19.55
N ALA A 351 -8.40 -15.91 -20.53
CA ALA A 351 -7.89 -16.28 -21.84
C ALA A 351 -7.34 -15.06 -22.61
N GLN A 352 -8.07 -13.95 -22.61
CA GLN A 352 -7.66 -12.71 -23.30
C GLN A 352 -6.41 -12.10 -22.67
N GLU A 353 -6.33 -12.03 -21.34
CA GLU A 353 -5.18 -11.48 -20.62
C GLU A 353 -3.94 -12.36 -20.81
N SER A 354 -4.08 -13.68 -20.70
CA SER A 354 -2.99 -14.64 -20.95
C SER A 354 -2.46 -14.51 -22.40
N ALA A 355 -3.34 -14.37 -23.37
CA ALA A 355 -2.95 -14.16 -24.78
C ALA A 355 -2.20 -12.84 -24.96
N ASN A 356 -2.63 -11.76 -24.28
CA ASN A 356 -1.95 -10.47 -24.32
C ASN A 356 -0.56 -10.54 -23.66
N LEU A 357 -0.42 -11.18 -22.50
CA LEU A 357 0.88 -11.41 -21.86
C LEU A 357 1.82 -12.19 -22.77
N LYS A 358 1.32 -13.26 -23.39
CA LYS A 358 2.09 -14.06 -24.37
C LYS A 358 2.56 -13.19 -25.54
N ALA A 359 1.70 -12.35 -26.08
CA ALA A 359 2.05 -11.45 -27.17
C ALA A 359 3.13 -10.44 -26.76
N TRP A 360 3.07 -9.90 -25.54
CA TRP A 360 4.12 -9.03 -24.99
C TRP A 360 5.45 -9.78 -24.84
N VAL A 361 5.45 -11.00 -24.31
CA VAL A 361 6.67 -11.82 -24.21
C VAL A 361 7.28 -12.12 -25.59
N GLN A 362 6.44 -12.27 -26.60
CA GLN A 362 6.89 -12.52 -27.99
C GLN A 362 7.23 -11.25 -28.76
N SER A 363 7.00 -10.05 -28.21
CA SER A 363 7.17 -8.77 -28.91
C SER A 363 8.62 -8.41 -29.24
N GLY A 364 9.61 -9.05 -28.59
CA GLY A 364 11.03 -8.73 -28.68
C GLY A 364 11.64 -8.20 -27.39
N ALA A 365 10.84 -7.80 -26.41
CA ALA A 365 11.30 -7.45 -25.08
C ALA A 365 12.04 -8.64 -24.44
N ARG A 366 13.21 -8.39 -23.84
CA ARG A 366 13.97 -9.45 -23.14
C ARG A 366 13.28 -9.90 -21.86
N ARG A 367 12.54 -8.98 -21.22
CA ARG A 367 11.83 -9.18 -19.98
C ARG A 367 10.45 -8.53 -20.05
N VAL A 368 9.48 -9.19 -19.45
CA VAL A 368 8.12 -8.65 -19.28
C VAL A 368 7.72 -8.83 -17.82
N GLY A 369 7.18 -7.79 -17.22
CA GLY A 369 6.58 -7.79 -15.89
C GLY A 369 5.07 -7.81 -15.97
N ALA A 370 4.43 -8.38 -14.95
CA ALA A 370 3.01 -8.24 -14.67
C ALA A 370 2.81 -7.21 -13.55
N TYR A 371 1.91 -6.28 -13.75
CA TYR A 371 1.47 -5.33 -12.75
C TYR A 371 0.02 -5.66 -12.39
N ASP A 372 -0.26 -5.96 -11.12
CA ASP A 372 -1.58 -6.37 -10.64
C ASP A 372 -2.13 -5.43 -9.58
N TYR A 373 -3.41 -5.48 -9.33
CA TYR A 373 -4.13 -4.62 -8.41
C TYR A 373 -4.73 -5.44 -7.27
N TRP A 374 -3.98 -5.60 -6.20
CA TRP A 374 -4.38 -6.37 -5.01
C TRP A 374 -4.98 -5.49 -3.91
N TYR A 375 -5.40 -4.31 -4.22
CA TYR A 375 -5.88 -3.33 -3.25
C TYR A 375 -6.73 -3.94 -2.14
N GLY A 376 -6.41 -3.57 -0.90
CA GLY A 376 -7.23 -3.79 0.28
C GLY A 376 -7.92 -2.52 0.72
N VAL A 377 -7.15 -1.44 0.79
CA VAL A 377 -7.67 -0.11 1.11
C VAL A 377 -8.68 0.35 0.04
N ASP A 378 -9.60 1.22 0.44
CA ASP A 378 -10.64 1.76 -0.44
C ASP A 378 -11.72 0.75 -0.90
N TYR A 379 -11.75 -0.45 -0.28
CA TYR A 379 -12.85 -1.42 -0.42
C TYR A 379 -13.54 -1.66 0.92
N ALA A 380 -14.86 -1.68 0.92
CA ALA A 380 -15.66 -1.86 2.14
C ALA A 380 -15.78 -3.32 2.61
N CYS A 381 -15.23 -4.26 1.85
CA CYS A 381 -15.10 -5.66 2.25
C CYS A 381 -13.78 -6.22 1.73
N PRO A 382 -13.27 -7.34 2.27
CA PRO A 382 -12.05 -7.95 1.75
C PRO A 382 -12.15 -8.17 0.23
N ARG A 383 -11.14 -7.71 -0.51
CA ARG A 383 -11.07 -7.91 -1.96
C ARG A 383 -10.13 -9.08 -2.25
N VAL A 384 -10.68 -10.27 -2.24
CA VAL A 384 -9.92 -11.52 -2.41
C VAL A 384 -10.60 -12.49 -3.36
N ASN A 385 -9.79 -13.17 -4.16
CA ASN A 385 -10.13 -14.38 -4.88
C ASN A 385 -8.84 -15.18 -5.06
N PHE A 386 -8.58 -16.11 -4.15
CA PHE A 386 -7.32 -16.85 -4.12
C PHE A 386 -7.16 -17.77 -5.33
N ALA A 387 -8.26 -18.34 -5.82
CA ALA A 387 -8.24 -19.18 -7.01
C ALA A 387 -7.84 -18.37 -8.27
N ALA A 388 -8.41 -17.18 -8.44
CA ALA A 388 -8.04 -16.26 -9.53
C ALA A 388 -6.59 -15.80 -9.42
N GLN A 389 -6.13 -15.48 -8.20
CA GLN A 389 -4.73 -15.11 -7.94
C GLN A 389 -3.77 -16.24 -8.33
N ALA A 390 -4.03 -17.46 -7.88
CA ALA A 390 -3.20 -18.61 -8.23
C ALA A 390 -3.21 -18.90 -9.74
N ALA A 391 -4.37 -18.85 -10.37
CA ALA A 391 -4.50 -19.05 -11.82
C ALA A 391 -3.75 -17.99 -12.62
N SER A 392 -3.83 -16.73 -12.24
CA SER A 392 -3.16 -15.62 -12.93
C SER A 392 -1.63 -15.69 -12.81
N ILE A 393 -1.10 -16.00 -11.62
CA ILE A 393 0.33 -16.17 -11.38
C ILE A 393 0.86 -17.35 -12.20
N ARG A 394 0.17 -18.49 -12.19
CA ARG A 394 0.54 -19.69 -12.97
C ARG A 394 0.51 -19.41 -14.47
N SER A 395 -0.54 -18.73 -14.95
CA SER A 395 -0.64 -18.32 -16.36
C SER A 395 0.50 -17.42 -16.79
N ALA A 396 0.83 -16.39 -16.02
CA ALA A 396 1.93 -15.48 -16.29
C ALA A 396 3.30 -16.20 -16.34
N HIS A 397 3.55 -17.11 -15.39
CA HIS A 397 4.75 -17.94 -15.39
C HIS A 397 4.84 -18.80 -16.64
N THR A 398 3.75 -19.49 -17.00
CA THR A 398 3.69 -20.39 -18.17
C THR A 398 4.02 -19.67 -19.48
N VAL A 399 3.63 -18.42 -19.65
CA VAL A 399 3.93 -17.64 -20.86
C VAL A 399 5.30 -16.96 -20.80
N GLY A 400 6.02 -16.99 -19.68
CA GLY A 400 7.39 -16.52 -19.54
C GLY A 400 7.57 -15.12 -18.95
N VAL A 401 6.59 -14.59 -18.24
CA VAL A 401 6.71 -13.35 -17.45
C VAL A 401 7.80 -13.50 -16.39
N LYS A 402 8.62 -12.44 -16.18
CA LYS A 402 9.81 -12.48 -15.30
C LYS A 402 9.66 -11.66 -14.03
N GLY A 403 8.76 -10.69 -14.01
CA GLY A 403 8.52 -9.84 -12.84
C GLY A 403 7.05 -9.80 -12.46
N TRP A 404 6.78 -9.58 -11.17
CA TRP A 404 5.44 -9.34 -10.65
C TRP A 404 5.47 -8.18 -9.66
N TYR A 405 4.66 -7.19 -9.91
CA TYR A 405 4.37 -6.11 -8.97
C TYR A 405 2.89 -6.12 -8.67
N ALA A 406 2.52 -6.02 -7.40
CA ALA A 406 1.12 -5.88 -7.02
C ALA A 406 0.90 -4.64 -6.15
N GLU A 407 0.00 -3.79 -6.59
CA GLU A 407 -0.44 -2.64 -5.81
C GLU A 407 -1.41 -3.11 -4.74
N LEU A 408 -0.89 -3.26 -3.50
CA LEU A 408 -1.64 -3.89 -2.42
C LEU A 408 -2.27 -2.86 -1.49
N ALA A 409 -1.51 -1.88 -0.98
CA ALA A 409 -1.98 -0.96 0.05
C ALA A 409 -2.85 -1.69 1.10
N PRO A 410 -2.27 -2.55 1.96
CA PRO A 410 -3.02 -3.57 2.69
C PRO A 410 -3.88 -3.03 3.82
N LEU A 411 -5.06 -3.58 3.96
CA LEU A 411 -5.75 -3.74 5.23
C LEU A 411 -5.34 -5.10 5.80
N TRP A 412 -4.31 -5.13 6.64
CA TRP A 412 -3.69 -6.39 7.05
C TRP A 412 -4.68 -7.41 7.63
N GLY A 413 -5.71 -6.96 8.37
CA GLY A 413 -6.76 -7.84 8.87
C GLY A 413 -7.51 -8.60 7.77
N PHE A 414 -7.52 -8.07 6.54
CA PHE A 414 -8.19 -8.67 5.39
C PHE A 414 -7.23 -9.27 4.36
N ASP A 415 -6.08 -8.62 4.15
CA ASP A 415 -5.24 -8.85 2.99
C ASP A 415 -4.02 -9.74 3.26
N ALA A 416 -3.71 -10.01 4.52
CA ALA A 416 -2.56 -10.82 4.87
C ALA A 416 -2.53 -12.19 4.18
N PRO A 417 -3.64 -12.98 4.11
CA PRO A 417 -3.60 -14.27 3.41
C PRO A 417 -3.33 -14.12 1.92
N LYS A 418 -3.89 -13.08 1.27
CA LYS A 418 -3.65 -12.78 -0.15
C LYS A 418 -2.18 -12.42 -0.40
N ALA A 419 -1.62 -11.56 0.42
CA ALA A 419 -0.23 -11.17 0.32
C ALA A 419 0.71 -12.35 0.58
N TRP A 420 0.46 -13.15 1.62
CA TRP A 420 1.27 -14.30 1.95
C TRP A 420 1.20 -15.39 0.87
N LEU A 421 0.00 -15.72 0.39
CA LEU A 421 -0.19 -16.68 -0.71
C LEU A 421 0.54 -16.22 -1.97
N GLY A 422 0.44 -14.93 -2.29
CA GLY A 422 1.14 -14.34 -3.43
C GLY A 422 2.65 -14.54 -3.36
N ALA A 423 3.27 -14.32 -2.18
CA ALA A 423 4.70 -14.56 -2.00
C ALA A 423 5.09 -16.00 -2.33
N LYS A 424 4.34 -16.98 -1.80
CA LYS A 424 4.63 -18.41 -1.99
C LYS A 424 4.41 -18.86 -3.44
N LEU A 425 3.37 -18.37 -4.11
CA LEU A 425 3.10 -18.70 -5.51
C LEU A 425 4.05 -17.97 -6.48
N LEU A 426 4.56 -16.79 -6.15
CA LEU A 426 5.58 -16.10 -6.96
C LEU A 426 6.96 -16.76 -6.80
N GLU A 427 7.20 -17.45 -5.70
CA GLU A 427 8.36 -18.33 -5.54
C GLU A 427 8.23 -19.58 -6.40
N ASP A 428 7.11 -20.29 -6.29
CA ASP A 428 6.81 -21.52 -7.01
C ASP A 428 5.31 -21.58 -7.34
N PRO A 429 4.92 -21.29 -8.61
CA PRO A 429 3.53 -21.26 -9.05
C PRO A 429 2.82 -22.62 -9.05
N ASP A 430 3.57 -23.71 -8.97
CA ASP A 430 3.02 -25.07 -9.04
C ASP A 430 2.58 -25.59 -7.66
N GLN A 431 2.86 -24.84 -6.58
CA GLN A 431 2.39 -25.18 -5.23
C GLN A 431 0.85 -25.23 -5.17
N ASP A 432 0.35 -26.11 -4.31
CA ASP A 432 -1.07 -26.21 -4.00
C ASP A 432 -1.52 -25.00 -3.16
N ALA A 433 -2.30 -24.10 -3.76
CA ALA A 433 -2.79 -22.89 -3.12
C ALA A 433 -3.70 -23.20 -1.91
N GLU A 434 -4.52 -24.26 -1.95
CA GLU A 434 -5.39 -24.62 -0.82
C GLU A 434 -4.59 -25.19 0.34
N ALA A 435 -3.55 -25.99 0.08
CA ALA A 435 -2.63 -26.44 1.13
C ALA A 435 -1.87 -25.28 1.77
N LEU A 436 -1.43 -24.30 0.97
CA LEU A 436 -0.79 -23.07 1.46
C LEU A 436 -1.77 -22.25 2.32
N LEU A 437 -2.99 -22.06 1.89
CA LEU A 437 -4.02 -21.36 2.66
C LEU A 437 -4.35 -22.10 3.96
N ALA A 438 -4.49 -23.41 3.93
CA ALA A 438 -4.72 -24.21 5.15
C ALA A 438 -3.60 -24.00 6.18
N LYS A 439 -2.33 -23.99 5.74
CA LYS A 439 -1.17 -23.68 6.57
C LYS A 439 -1.27 -22.26 7.15
N TRP A 440 -1.57 -21.27 6.29
CA TRP A 440 -1.68 -19.88 6.73
C TRP A 440 -2.81 -19.69 7.76
N PHE A 441 -4.02 -20.20 7.47
CA PHE A 441 -5.16 -20.08 8.40
C PHE A 441 -4.90 -20.77 9.73
N SER A 442 -4.24 -21.94 9.71
CA SER A 442 -3.84 -22.64 10.95
C SER A 442 -2.86 -21.80 11.78
N ALA A 443 -1.84 -21.22 11.15
CA ALA A 443 -0.88 -20.35 11.82
C ALA A 443 -1.53 -19.03 12.29
N ALA A 444 -2.43 -18.44 11.47
CA ALA A 444 -3.08 -17.18 11.78
C ALA A 444 -4.09 -17.31 12.91
N TYR A 445 -4.95 -18.33 12.89
CA TYR A 445 -6.14 -18.39 13.73
C TYR A 445 -6.22 -19.65 14.62
N GLY A 446 -5.33 -20.63 14.48
CA GLY A 446 -5.31 -21.83 15.28
C GLY A 446 -6.66 -22.56 15.31
N PRO A 447 -7.31 -22.72 16.50
CA PRO A 447 -8.60 -23.39 16.62
C PRO A 447 -9.73 -22.72 15.80
N ALA A 448 -9.61 -21.42 15.51
CA ALA A 448 -10.57 -20.66 14.72
C ALA A 448 -10.29 -20.72 13.19
N ALA A 449 -9.30 -21.48 12.74
CA ALA A 449 -8.89 -21.55 11.33
C ALA A 449 -10.03 -21.91 10.38
N THR A 450 -10.80 -22.94 10.71
CA THR A 450 -11.92 -23.42 9.85
C THR A 450 -13.02 -22.38 9.67
N PRO A 451 -13.61 -21.80 10.72
CA PRO A 451 -14.62 -20.77 10.54
C PRO A 451 -14.05 -19.49 9.86
N MET A 452 -12.78 -19.13 10.10
CA MET A 452 -12.17 -18.00 9.41
C MET A 452 -11.93 -18.27 7.92
N ARG A 453 -11.53 -19.50 7.53
CA ARG A 453 -11.44 -19.88 6.11
C ARG A 453 -12.79 -19.80 5.42
N GLU A 454 -13.88 -20.17 6.12
CA GLU A 454 -15.25 -20.06 5.59
C GLU A 454 -15.64 -18.60 5.29
N VAL A 455 -15.28 -17.65 6.17
CA VAL A 455 -15.47 -16.22 5.90
C VAL A 455 -14.87 -15.83 4.56
N TYR A 456 -13.62 -16.20 4.33
CA TYR A 456 -12.95 -15.88 3.07
C TYR A 456 -13.55 -16.60 1.87
N ARG A 457 -14.00 -17.86 2.02
CA ARG A 457 -14.67 -18.62 0.96
C ARG A 457 -15.95 -17.92 0.48
N ILE A 458 -16.72 -17.37 1.40
CA ILE A 458 -17.93 -16.60 1.07
C ILE A 458 -17.55 -15.35 0.27
N VAL A 459 -16.54 -14.63 0.72
CA VAL A 459 -16.06 -13.41 0.05
C VAL A 459 -15.50 -13.72 -1.35
N GLU A 460 -14.73 -14.80 -1.51
CA GLU A 460 -14.24 -15.27 -2.82
C GLU A 460 -15.39 -15.55 -3.78
N GLY A 461 -16.43 -16.25 -3.31
CA GLY A 461 -17.64 -16.52 -4.10
C GLY A 461 -18.34 -15.25 -4.57
N ALA A 462 -18.41 -14.25 -3.71
CA ALA A 462 -18.99 -12.96 -4.04
C ALA A 462 -18.18 -12.22 -5.13
N TRP A 463 -16.87 -12.14 -5.01
CA TRP A 463 -16.01 -11.52 -6.04
C TRP A 463 -15.95 -12.33 -7.34
N ALA A 464 -16.06 -13.66 -7.29
CA ALA A 464 -16.18 -14.51 -8.48
C ALA A 464 -17.48 -14.20 -9.25
N ARG A 465 -18.60 -14.03 -8.55
CA ARG A 465 -19.87 -13.59 -9.16
C ARG A 465 -19.74 -12.24 -9.84
N GLU A 466 -19.11 -11.27 -9.17
CA GLU A 466 -18.89 -9.96 -9.74
C GLU A 466 -18.04 -10.01 -11.01
N ALA A 467 -17.00 -10.84 -11.03
CA ALA A 467 -16.17 -11.05 -12.20
C ALA A 467 -16.98 -11.65 -13.37
N GLN A 468 -17.75 -12.72 -13.11
CA GLN A 468 -18.54 -13.41 -14.12
C GLN A 468 -19.72 -12.59 -14.65
N ALA A 469 -20.24 -11.65 -13.87
CA ALA A 469 -21.30 -10.74 -14.32
C ALA A 469 -20.81 -9.68 -15.36
N GLY A 470 -19.64 -9.85 -15.95
CA GLY A 470 -19.06 -8.95 -16.95
C GLY A 470 -18.42 -7.70 -16.37
N GLY A 471 -18.22 -7.70 -15.05
CA GLY A 471 -17.59 -6.59 -14.35
C GLY A 471 -16.08 -6.70 -14.19
N ALA A 472 -15.51 -7.85 -14.42
CA ALA A 472 -14.09 -8.10 -14.27
C ALA A 472 -13.22 -7.33 -15.27
N HIS A 473 -13.77 -6.97 -16.41
CA HIS A 473 -13.07 -6.16 -17.42
C HIS A 473 -12.94 -4.69 -17.01
N GLN A 474 -13.67 -4.27 -15.98
CA GLN A 474 -13.53 -2.94 -15.42
C GLN A 474 -12.41 -2.96 -14.39
N TRP A 475 -11.29 -2.43 -14.78
CA TRP A 475 -10.11 -2.21 -13.98
C TRP A 475 -10.47 -1.61 -12.61
N ILE A 476 -10.00 -2.24 -11.54
CA ILE A 476 -10.29 -1.91 -10.13
C ILE A 476 -11.78 -1.57 -9.86
N ARG A 477 -12.66 -2.44 -10.36
CA ARG A 477 -14.10 -2.30 -10.17
C ARG A 477 -14.46 -2.07 -8.71
N HIS A 478 -15.38 -1.16 -8.47
CA HIS A 478 -15.84 -0.74 -7.15
C HIS A 478 -14.77 -0.08 -6.26
N PHE A 479 -13.60 0.28 -6.81
CA PHE A 479 -12.63 1.07 -6.09
C PHE A 479 -13.22 2.42 -5.67
N ARG A 480 -13.11 2.77 -4.39
CA ARG A 480 -13.71 3.99 -3.84
C ARG A 480 -15.19 4.17 -4.17
N SER A 481 -15.94 3.07 -4.19
CA SER A 481 -17.34 3.06 -4.60
C SER A 481 -18.20 2.26 -3.62
N GLU A 482 -19.47 2.69 -3.45
CA GLU A 482 -20.46 1.96 -2.67
C GLU A 482 -20.71 0.54 -3.21
N GLY A 483 -20.41 0.30 -4.49
CA GLY A 483 -20.52 -1.01 -5.11
C GLY A 483 -19.71 -2.07 -4.37
N SER A 484 -18.54 -1.71 -3.80
CA SER A 484 -17.73 -2.64 -3.02
C SER A 484 -18.41 -3.13 -1.75
N ALA A 485 -19.32 -2.33 -1.17
CA ALA A 485 -20.12 -2.73 -0.02
C ALA A 485 -21.26 -3.68 -0.38
N ARG A 486 -21.69 -3.67 -1.66
CA ARG A 486 -22.83 -4.47 -2.16
C ARG A 486 -22.42 -5.78 -2.81
N VAL A 487 -21.14 -6.09 -2.89
CA VAL A 487 -20.63 -7.35 -3.45
C VAL A 487 -21.22 -8.56 -2.69
N LEU A 488 -21.37 -8.42 -1.37
CA LEU A 488 -21.98 -9.44 -0.51
C LEU A 488 -23.50 -9.25 -0.41
N THR A 489 -24.23 -10.33 -0.55
CA THR A 489 -25.68 -10.38 -0.30
C THR A 489 -25.98 -10.43 1.21
N ALA A 490 -27.21 -10.10 1.60
CA ALA A 490 -27.62 -10.17 3.00
C ALA A 490 -27.47 -11.58 3.64
N PRO A 491 -27.81 -12.71 2.95
CA PRO A 491 -27.52 -14.04 3.47
C PRO A 491 -26.04 -14.32 3.68
N GLU A 492 -25.17 -13.88 2.77
CA GLU A 492 -23.72 -14.04 2.90
C GLU A 492 -23.16 -13.26 4.09
N VAL A 493 -23.67 -12.06 4.32
CA VAL A 493 -23.33 -11.27 5.53
C VAL A 493 -23.72 -11.99 6.81
N ALA A 494 -24.94 -12.56 6.84
CA ALA A 494 -25.40 -13.34 7.99
C ALA A 494 -24.51 -14.58 8.20
N ALA A 495 -24.14 -15.27 7.13
CA ALA A 495 -23.24 -16.43 7.19
C ALA A 495 -21.83 -16.05 7.68
N ILE A 496 -21.26 -14.92 7.22
CA ILE A 496 -19.99 -14.39 7.72
C ILE A 496 -20.09 -14.07 9.20
N SER A 497 -21.16 -13.39 9.63
CA SER A 497 -21.37 -13.06 11.05
C SER A 497 -21.44 -14.31 11.92
N ALA A 498 -22.12 -15.37 11.44
CA ALA A 498 -22.18 -16.65 12.13
C ALA A 498 -20.81 -17.35 12.20
N ALA A 499 -20.05 -17.34 11.11
CA ALA A 499 -18.70 -17.92 11.08
C ALA A 499 -17.73 -17.17 12.00
N VAL A 500 -17.82 -15.84 12.05
CA VAL A 500 -17.04 -15.00 12.98
C VAL A 500 -17.40 -15.32 14.44
N ALA A 501 -18.68 -15.51 14.76
CA ALA A 501 -19.11 -15.93 16.11
C ALA A 501 -18.58 -17.32 16.47
N GLN A 502 -18.58 -18.26 15.54
CA GLN A 502 -17.98 -19.59 15.73
C GLN A 502 -16.47 -19.51 15.97
N ALA A 503 -15.77 -18.67 15.19
CA ALA A 503 -14.35 -18.43 15.37
C ALA A 503 -14.04 -17.86 16.77
N GLN A 504 -14.85 -16.94 17.24
CA GLN A 504 -14.73 -16.35 18.56
C GLN A 504 -14.96 -17.38 19.67
N ALA A 505 -15.96 -18.23 19.52
CA ALA A 505 -16.26 -19.31 20.48
C ALA A 505 -15.16 -20.38 20.53
N ALA A 506 -14.47 -20.63 19.41
CA ALA A 506 -13.36 -21.60 19.36
C ALA A 506 -12.12 -21.14 20.14
N LEU A 507 -11.99 -19.84 20.43
CA LEU A 507 -10.93 -19.26 21.25
C LEU A 507 -11.44 -19.11 22.68
N SER A 508 -11.34 -20.18 23.49
CA SER A 508 -11.84 -20.25 24.87
C SER A 508 -11.24 -19.14 25.75
N GLU A 509 -12.06 -18.54 26.61
CA GLU A 509 -11.61 -17.50 27.56
C GLU A 509 -10.73 -18.04 28.68
N ASN A 510 -10.81 -19.35 28.96
CA ASN A 510 -10.14 -20.00 30.09
C ASN A 510 -8.75 -20.55 29.80
N ASP A 511 -8.29 -20.51 28.55
CA ASP A 511 -6.93 -20.93 28.24
C ASP A 511 -5.94 -19.96 28.84
N LYS A 512 -5.26 -20.41 29.88
CA LYS A 512 -4.10 -19.72 30.45
C LYS A 512 -3.14 -19.42 29.31
N LEU A 513 -3.13 -18.18 28.94
CA LEU A 513 -2.63 -17.62 27.70
C LEU A 513 -1.17 -17.97 27.48
N THR A 514 -0.93 -18.98 26.67
CA THR A 514 0.34 -19.07 25.95
C THR A 514 0.45 -17.85 25.02
N PHE A 515 1.66 -17.42 24.72
CA PHE A 515 1.91 -16.31 23.79
C PHE A 515 1.18 -16.52 22.44
N ARG A 516 1.08 -17.76 21.98
CA ARG A 516 0.38 -18.16 20.76
C ARG A 516 -1.12 -17.83 20.82
N LEU A 517 -1.81 -18.20 21.90
CA LEU A 517 -3.25 -17.91 22.06
C LEU A 517 -3.51 -16.41 22.17
N GLN A 518 -2.63 -15.66 22.84
CA GLN A 518 -2.72 -14.19 22.88
C GLN A 518 -2.61 -13.58 21.49
N ASN A 519 -1.70 -14.07 20.64
CA ASN A 519 -1.55 -13.62 19.26
C ASN A 519 -2.79 -13.93 18.42
N GLN A 520 -3.35 -15.13 18.54
CA GLN A 520 -4.54 -15.54 17.82
C GLN A 520 -5.75 -14.68 18.21
N ARG A 521 -5.95 -14.41 19.49
CA ARG A 521 -6.99 -13.51 19.97
C ARG A 521 -6.82 -12.10 19.44
N TRP A 522 -5.61 -11.58 19.41
CA TRP A 522 -5.32 -10.28 18.87
C TRP A 522 -5.63 -10.21 17.35
N ARG A 523 -5.20 -11.22 16.56
CA ARG A 523 -5.49 -11.30 15.12
C ARG A 523 -6.98 -11.40 14.86
N PHE A 524 -7.68 -12.22 15.64
CA PHE A 524 -9.12 -12.32 15.55
C PHE A 524 -9.80 -11.00 15.84
N GLN A 525 -9.36 -10.28 16.88
CA GLN A 525 -9.89 -8.97 17.21
C GLN A 525 -9.65 -7.97 16.08
N GLN A 526 -8.46 -7.96 15.48
CA GLN A 526 -8.19 -7.13 14.30
C GLN A 526 -9.18 -7.41 13.16
N PHE A 527 -9.41 -8.68 12.86
CA PHE A 527 -10.36 -9.04 11.81
C PHE A 527 -11.79 -8.62 12.17
N ALA A 528 -12.22 -8.91 13.38
CA ALA A 528 -13.56 -8.58 13.84
C ALA A 528 -13.83 -7.06 13.80
N ASP A 529 -12.87 -6.25 14.22
CA ASP A 529 -12.97 -4.79 14.21
C ASP A 529 -12.99 -4.24 12.78
N ALA A 530 -12.13 -4.73 11.91
CA ALA A 530 -12.12 -4.35 10.50
C ALA A 530 -13.40 -4.79 9.78
N TRP A 531 -13.91 -5.99 10.11
CA TRP A 531 -15.18 -6.48 9.58
C TRP A 531 -16.37 -5.65 10.06
N GLU A 532 -16.43 -5.31 11.35
CA GLU A 532 -17.47 -4.47 11.90
C GLU A 532 -17.47 -3.08 11.26
N LEU A 533 -16.29 -2.48 11.08
CA LEU A 533 -16.16 -1.22 10.36
C LEU A 533 -16.70 -1.33 8.92
N SER A 534 -16.36 -2.38 8.20
CA SER A 534 -16.87 -2.63 6.84
C SER A 534 -18.39 -2.85 6.82
N ARG A 535 -18.92 -3.53 7.81
CA ARG A 535 -20.37 -3.75 7.99
C ARG A 535 -21.10 -2.42 8.24
N GLU A 536 -20.64 -1.62 9.17
CA GLU A 536 -21.21 -0.31 9.50
C GLU A 536 -21.16 0.61 8.27
N PHE A 537 -20.07 0.58 7.52
CA PHE A 537 -19.92 1.33 6.29
C PHE A 537 -20.96 0.93 5.24
N ARG A 538 -21.21 -0.35 5.10
CA ARG A 538 -22.22 -0.89 4.18
C ARG A 538 -23.65 -0.52 4.61
N GLU A 539 -23.94 -0.51 5.92
CA GLU A 539 -25.23 -0.05 6.44
C GLU A 539 -25.45 1.44 6.12
N VAL A 540 -24.42 2.27 6.22
CA VAL A 540 -24.46 3.67 5.77
C VAL A 540 -24.79 3.74 4.28
N CYS A 541 -24.12 2.96 3.44
CA CYS A 541 -24.37 2.92 2.00
C CYS A 541 -25.81 2.44 1.68
N ALA A 542 -26.27 1.39 2.33
CA ALA A 542 -27.63 0.85 2.14
C ALA A 542 -28.71 1.82 2.61
N ALA A 543 -28.51 2.49 3.74
CA ALA A 543 -29.46 3.47 4.26
C ALA A 543 -29.68 4.64 3.29
N ARG A 544 -28.72 4.94 2.44
CA ARG A 544 -28.80 6.01 1.46
C ARG A 544 -29.38 5.65 0.10
N ALA A 545 -29.29 4.39 -0.27
CA ALA A 545 -29.83 3.89 -1.53
C ALA A 545 -31.37 3.86 -1.55
N SER A 546 -32.02 3.97 -0.39
CA SER A 546 -33.47 4.02 -0.27
C SER A 546 -33.96 5.47 -0.07
N THR A 547 -35.07 5.83 -0.70
CA THR A 547 -35.67 7.18 -0.84
C THR A 547 -35.84 8.03 0.44
N ALA A 548 -36.25 9.26 0.29
CA ALA A 548 -36.42 10.42 1.21
C ALA A 548 -36.65 10.23 2.75
N SER A 549 -36.97 9.05 3.24
CA SER A 549 -37.05 8.75 4.70
C SER A 549 -35.70 8.38 5.34
N THR A 550 -34.60 8.57 4.62
CA THR A 550 -33.30 7.94 4.91
C THR A 550 -32.33 8.77 5.70
N GLY A 551 -32.55 10.05 5.83
CA GLY A 551 -31.66 10.94 6.57
C GLY A 551 -31.36 10.45 7.99
N PRO A 552 -32.38 10.24 8.87
CA PRO A 552 -32.15 9.77 10.24
C PRO A 552 -31.50 8.39 10.32
N LYS A 553 -31.83 7.48 9.40
CA LYS A 553 -31.20 6.13 9.34
C LYS A 553 -29.75 6.22 8.87
N ALA A 554 -29.47 7.04 7.86
CA ALA A 554 -28.11 7.28 7.39
C ALA A 554 -27.23 7.93 8.46
N LEU A 555 -27.79 8.91 9.20
CA LEU A 555 -27.10 9.54 10.32
C LEU A 555 -26.79 8.54 11.44
N ALA A 556 -27.78 7.73 11.84
CA ALA A 556 -27.58 6.71 12.85
C ALA A 556 -26.52 5.67 12.43
N ALA A 557 -26.54 5.24 11.15
CA ALA A 557 -25.54 4.33 10.61
C ALA A 557 -24.15 4.96 10.59
N LEU A 558 -24.02 6.23 10.20
CA LEU A 558 -22.75 6.95 10.24
C LEU A 558 -22.22 7.16 11.66
N GLN A 559 -23.08 7.47 12.61
CA GLN A 559 -22.68 7.57 14.04
C GLN A 559 -22.15 6.23 14.56
N ARG A 560 -22.77 5.10 14.15
CA ARG A 560 -22.23 3.76 14.48
C ARG A 560 -20.86 3.53 13.82
N LEU A 561 -20.68 3.91 12.56
CA LEU A 561 -19.41 3.82 11.86
C LEU A 561 -18.30 4.62 12.56
N ILE A 562 -18.59 5.87 12.93
CA ILE A 562 -17.64 6.72 13.67
C ILE A 562 -17.29 6.10 15.03
N LYS A 563 -18.29 5.54 15.72
CA LYS A 563 -18.06 4.84 16.99
C LYS A 563 -17.23 3.59 16.84
N ALA A 564 -17.48 2.79 15.79
CA ALA A 564 -16.70 1.60 15.47
C ALA A 564 -15.24 1.96 15.14
N GLU A 565 -15.02 3.00 14.34
CA GLU A 565 -13.68 3.52 14.03
C GLU A 565 -12.96 4.03 15.28
N ALA A 566 -13.63 4.82 16.13
CA ALA A 566 -13.05 5.32 17.36
C ALA A 566 -12.67 4.17 18.33
N ARG A 567 -13.49 3.13 18.40
CA ARG A 567 -13.18 1.90 19.15
C ARG A 567 -11.95 1.21 18.59
N LEU A 568 -11.90 1.06 17.28
CA LEU A 568 -10.76 0.46 16.59
C LEU A 568 -9.46 1.21 16.88
N GLN A 569 -9.50 2.55 16.83
CA GLN A 569 -8.36 3.41 17.18
C GLN A 569 -7.95 3.28 18.65
N ALA A 570 -8.93 3.24 19.57
CA ALA A 570 -8.67 3.07 21.00
C ALA A 570 -8.07 1.70 21.31
N ASP A 571 -8.57 0.63 20.68
CA ASP A 571 -8.04 -0.71 20.84
C ASP A 571 -6.63 -0.81 20.29
N GLN A 572 -6.34 -0.19 19.16
CA GLN A 572 -4.99 -0.10 18.62
C GLN A 572 -4.03 0.64 19.55
N GLN A 573 -4.45 1.78 20.10
CA GLN A 573 -3.64 2.50 21.09
C GLN A 573 -3.40 1.66 22.33
N ARG A 574 -4.43 0.97 22.83
CA ARG A 574 -4.31 0.05 23.96
C ARG A 574 -3.35 -1.08 23.67
N PHE A 575 -3.42 -1.69 22.48
CA PHE A 575 -2.47 -2.70 22.03
C PHE A 575 -1.05 -2.15 21.95
N ASN A 576 -0.86 -0.97 21.39
CA ASN A 576 0.44 -0.30 21.31
C ASN A 576 1.01 0.00 22.71
N LEU A 577 0.19 0.46 23.66
CA LEU A 577 0.60 0.73 25.04
C LEU A 577 0.90 -0.55 25.83
N THR A 578 0.07 -1.57 25.66
CA THR A 578 0.21 -2.85 26.40
C THR A 578 1.36 -3.70 25.87
N TRP A 579 1.71 -3.53 24.58
CA TRP A 579 2.63 -4.40 23.87
C TRP A 579 3.74 -3.59 23.17
N GLY A 580 3.97 -2.38 23.62
CA GLY A 580 4.71 -1.25 22.99
C GLY A 580 6.05 -1.52 22.32
N ALA A 581 6.79 -2.55 22.73
CA ALA A 581 8.05 -2.93 22.06
C ALA A 581 7.85 -3.75 20.77
N TYR A 582 6.62 -4.14 20.47
CA TYR A 582 6.33 -5.07 19.38
C TYR A 582 5.65 -4.45 18.17
N GLY A 583 5.65 -3.11 18.10
CA GLY A 583 5.20 -2.33 16.97
C GLY A 583 4.09 -3.01 16.18
N LEU A 584 2.84 -2.75 16.53
CA LEU A 584 1.78 -3.08 15.59
C LEU A 584 2.07 -2.29 14.32
N PRO A 585 1.91 -2.88 13.13
CA PRO A 585 1.87 -2.09 11.93
C PRO A 585 0.75 -1.08 12.12
N VAL A 586 1.10 0.14 12.40
CA VAL A 586 0.19 1.28 12.65
C VAL A 586 -0.75 1.50 11.45
N HIS A 587 -0.46 0.84 10.35
CA HIS A 587 -0.94 1.12 9.02
C HIS A 587 -2.30 0.65 8.66
N TRP A 588 -2.87 -0.25 9.35
CA TRP A 588 -4.22 -0.54 8.93
C TRP A 588 -5.22 0.53 9.40
N LEU A 589 -4.83 1.39 10.34
CA LEU A 589 -5.57 2.62 10.66
C LEU A 589 -5.22 3.80 9.75
N GLU A 590 -3.99 3.89 9.26
CA GLU A 590 -3.62 4.91 8.27
C GLU A 590 -4.22 4.61 6.90
N PHE A 591 -4.65 3.36 6.69
CA PHE A 591 -5.29 2.93 5.46
C PHE A 591 -6.79 2.63 5.56
N ILE A 592 -7.39 2.84 6.66
CA ILE A 592 -8.70 3.47 6.59
C ILE A 592 -8.33 4.84 6.05
N PRO A 593 -8.59 5.16 4.76
CA PRO A 593 -8.12 6.42 4.18
C PRO A 593 -8.47 7.49 5.17
N THR A 594 -7.59 8.45 5.35
CA THR A 594 -7.81 9.61 6.22
C THR A 594 -9.22 10.09 6.07
N ASP A 595 -9.86 9.62 5.01
CA ASP A 595 -11.30 9.48 4.94
C ASP A 595 -11.74 8.54 3.80
N PRO A 596 -11.97 7.22 4.01
CA PRO A 596 -12.79 6.43 3.11
C PRO A 596 -14.15 7.07 2.93
N ARG A 597 -14.56 7.85 3.91
CA ARG A 597 -15.68 8.73 3.91
C ARG A 597 -15.52 9.87 2.92
N GLN A 598 -14.33 10.47 2.71
CA GLN A 598 -14.11 11.49 1.69
C GLN A 598 -14.31 10.93 0.29
N ALA A 599 -13.66 9.86 -0.05
CA ALA A 599 -13.79 9.28 -1.38
C ALA A 599 -15.13 8.55 -1.56
N PHE A 600 -15.56 7.81 -0.57
CA PHE A 600 -16.83 7.07 -0.57
C PHE A 600 -18.03 7.97 -0.39
N CYS A 601 -17.99 8.87 0.58
CA CYS A 601 -19.12 9.72 0.87
C CYS A 601 -19.30 10.82 -0.17
N ALA A 602 -18.23 11.43 -0.68
CA ALA A 602 -18.36 12.42 -1.73
C ALA A 602 -18.98 11.86 -3.01
N GLN A 603 -18.65 10.63 -3.37
CA GLN A 603 -19.19 10.00 -4.58
C GLN A 603 -20.47 9.19 -4.35
N ALA A 604 -20.56 8.48 -3.22
CA ALA A 604 -21.64 7.55 -2.95
C ALA A 604 -22.86 8.17 -2.28
N PHE A 605 -22.65 9.20 -1.46
CA PHE A 605 -23.71 9.78 -0.64
C PHE A 605 -24.26 11.10 -1.18
N ALA A 606 -23.62 11.73 -2.15
CA ALA A 606 -24.18 12.90 -2.78
C ALA A 606 -25.37 12.50 -3.66
N PRO A 607 -26.54 13.11 -3.47
CA PRO A 607 -27.53 13.12 -4.52
C PRO A 607 -26.87 13.56 -5.85
N PRO A 608 -27.32 13.07 -7.01
CA PRO A 608 -26.69 13.38 -8.29
C PRO A 608 -26.48 14.89 -8.57
N ASN A 609 -27.36 15.72 -8.03
CA ASN A 609 -27.29 17.18 -8.10
C ASN A 609 -26.21 17.82 -7.17
N LEU A 610 -25.73 17.11 -6.18
CA LEU A 610 -24.70 17.59 -5.25
C LEU A 610 -23.29 17.07 -5.51
N ARG A 611 -23.12 16.14 -6.47
CA ARG A 611 -21.81 15.54 -6.75
C ARG A 611 -20.74 16.57 -7.15
N GLY A 612 -21.14 17.60 -7.87
CA GLY A 612 -20.25 18.71 -8.27
C GLY A 612 -19.87 19.62 -7.10
N GLU A 613 -20.81 19.90 -6.19
CA GLU A 613 -20.57 20.73 -5.03
C GLU A 613 -19.75 20.01 -3.96
N LEU A 614 -19.96 18.72 -3.78
CA LEU A 614 -19.18 17.90 -2.85
C LEU A 614 -17.75 17.65 -3.33
N ALA A 615 -17.51 17.60 -4.62
CA ALA A 615 -16.16 17.56 -5.19
C ALA A 615 -15.38 18.86 -4.94
N ALA A 616 -16.09 19.99 -4.76
CA ALA A 616 -15.49 21.26 -4.40
C ALA A 616 -15.28 21.46 -2.89
N LEU A 617 -15.92 20.65 -2.07
CA LEU A 617 -15.75 20.66 -0.62
C LEU A 617 -14.58 19.75 -0.26
N THR A 618 -13.48 20.34 0.15
CA THR A 618 -12.38 19.63 0.80
C THR A 618 -12.89 19.06 2.11
N LEU A 619 -13.25 17.80 2.05
CA LEU A 619 -13.67 17.01 3.21
C LEU A 619 -12.42 16.71 4.03
N THR A 620 -12.07 17.60 4.93
CA THR A 620 -10.86 17.46 5.76
C THR A 620 -11.15 16.81 7.09
N ASP A 621 -12.39 16.46 7.36
CA ASP A 621 -12.75 16.00 8.69
C ASP A 621 -12.79 14.49 8.83
N GLN A 622 -12.14 14.02 9.89
CA GLN A 622 -12.13 12.63 10.34
C GLN A 622 -13.51 12.08 10.74
N THR A 623 -14.54 12.90 10.80
CA THR A 623 -15.86 12.49 11.24
C THR A 623 -16.80 12.09 10.13
N GLY A 624 -16.52 12.41 8.86
CA GLY A 624 -17.43 12.22 7.72
C GLY A 624 -18.77 12.97 7.84
N LEU A 625 -18.90 13.82 8.85
CA LEU A 625 -20.11 14.59 9.12
C LEU A 625 -20.33 15.68 8.08
N SER A 626 -19.25 16.21 7.49
CA SER A 626 -19.32 17.24 6.44
C SER A 626 -20.18 16.85 5.23
N VAL A 627 -20.25 15.58 4.89
CA VAL A 627 -21.10 15.07 3.80
C VAL A 627 -22.57 15.00 4.22
N LEU A 628 -22.83 14.57 5.44
CA LEU A 628 -24.16 14.58 6.02
C LEU A 628 -24.63 15.99 6.29
N ASP A 629 -23.73 16.87 6.67
CA ASP A 629 -24.04 18.27 6.94
C ASP A 629 -24.53 18.99 5.71
N ASN A 630 -23.90 18.78 4.55
CA ASN A 630 -24.38 19.34 3.29
C ASN A 630 -25.74 18.75 2.86
N TYR A 631 -26.01 17.49 3.17
CA TYR A 631 -27.33 16.90 3.00
C TYR A 631 -28.38 17.55 3.94
N TRP A 632 -28.03 17.74 5.22
CA TRP A 632 -28.91 18.40 6.21
C TRP A 632 -29.09 19.86 5.95
N LEU A 633 -28.07 20.61 5.50
CA LEU A 633 -28.14 22.01 5.06
C LEU A 633 -29.24 22.25 4.04
N GLN A 634 -29.47 21.32 3.14
CA GLN A 634 -30.51 21.42 2.12
C GLN A 634 -31.92 21.05 2.61
N HIS A 635 -32.00 20.36 3.77
CA HIS A 635 -33.26 19.86 4.35
C HIS A 635 -33.54 20.48 5.71
N ALA A 636 -32.81 21.50 6.12
CA ALA A 636 -33.08 22.26 7.36
C ALA A 636 -34.17 23.31 7.13
N ASP A 637 -35.09 23.45 8.08
CA ASP A 637 -36.22 24.38 7.97
C ASP A 637 -35.82 25.85 8.14
N GLU A 638 -34.75 26.15 8.88
CA GLU A 638 -34.20 27.51 9.04
C GLU A 638 -32.70 27.43 9.30
N ALA A 639 -31.92 27.93 8.35
CA ALA A 639 -30.50 28.20 8.54
C ALA A 639 -30.33 29.67 8.93
N VAL A 640 -29.93 29.94 10.16
CA VAL A 640 -29.44 31.28 10.53
C VAL A 640 -28.01 31.37 9.96
N VAL A 641 -27.92 31.67 8.67
CA VAL A 641 -26.65 31.93 8.02
C VAL A 641 -26.21 33.33 8.34
N THR A 642 -25.22 33.49 9.19
CA THR A 642 -24.50 34.74 9.35
C THR A 642 -23.32 34.79 8.41
N SER A 643 -23.57 34.81 7.10
CA SER A 643 -22.56 35.18 6.11
C SER A 643 -22.60 36.71 5.97
N ARG A 644 -21.52 37.38 6.31
CA ARG A 644 -21.33 38.80 5.97
C ARG A 644 -20.08 38.87 5.08
N PRO A 645 -20.13 39.67 3.99
CA PRO A 645 -18.91 40.00 3.28
C PRO A 645 -17.93 40.63 4.28
N LEU A 646 -16.71 40.14 4.28
CA LEU A 646 -15.65 40.65 5.15
C LEU A 646 -15.29 42.08 4.77
N THR A 647 -15.97 43.06 5.36
CA THR A 647 -15.36 44.38 5.54
C THR A 647 -14.49 44.31 6.80
N THR A 648 -13.38 45.03 6.82
CA THR A 648 -12.48 45.09 7.98
C THR A 648 -13.21 45.43 9.28
N GLU A 649 -14.20 46.33 9.22
CA GLU A 649 -15.05 46.75 10.33
C GLU A 649 -15.97 45.60 10.80
N ALA A 650 -16.65 44.91 9.90
CA ALA A 650 -17.59 43.82 10.28
C ALA A 650 -16.86 42.61 10.88
N LEU A 651 -15.61 42.36 10.50
CA LEU A 651 -14.80 41.29 11.07
C LEU A 651 -14.41 41.61 12.52
N PHE A 652 -13.97 42.82 12.79
CA PHE A 652 -13.54 43.21 14.14
C PHE A 652 -14.71 43.41 15.12
N ASP A 653 -15.91 43.72 14.64
CA ASP A 653 -17.10 43.82 15.47
C ASP A 653 -17.65 42.45 15.91
N ALA A 654 -17.42 41.39 15.11
CA ALA A 654 -17.97 40.07 15.34
C ALA A 654 -16.96 39.06 15.89
N TRP A 655 -15.67 39.28 15.66
CA TRP A 655 -14.59 38.35 15.98
C TRP A 655 -13.54 38.99 16.88
N GLN A 656 -13.09 38.28 17.92
CA GLN A 656 -11.97 38.67 18.75
C GLN A 656 -10.65 38.21 18.09
N PHE A 657 -9.73 39.15 18.00
CA PHE A 657 -8.40 38.89 17.44
C PHE A 657 -7.36 38.83 18.55
N ARG A 658 -6.58 37.74 18.59
CA ARG A 658 -5.43 37.56 19.48
C ARG A 658 -4.15 37.41 18.67
N ARG A 659 -3.13 38.20 19.01
CA ARG A 659 -1.80 38.11 18.42
C ARG A 659 -0.96 37.09 19.14
N ALA A 660 -0.11 36.33 18.43
CA ALA A 660 0.88 35.47 19.04
C ALA A 660 2.12 36.25 19.51
N ASN A 661 2.48 37.35 18.80
CA ASN A 661 3.59 38.24 19.17
C ASN A 661 3.37 39.69 18.66
N GLN A 662 4.35 40.61 18.92
CA GLN A 662 4.20 42.04 18.63
C GLN A 662 4.44 42.47 17.17
N GLN A 663 4.88 41.60 16.27
CA GLN A 663 5.28 41.95 14.88
C GLN A 663 4.15 41.78 13.84
N PHE A 664 2.96 41.63 14.25
CA PHE A 664 1.80 41.37 13.41
C PHE A 664 1.23 42.67 12.80
N SER A 665 1.08 42.72 11.49
CA SER A 665 0.34 43.77 10.80
C SER A 665 -0.88 43.21 10.05
N VAL A 666 -2.05 43.74 10.35
CA VAL A 666 -3.26 43.53 9.55
C VAL A 666 -3.28 44.59 8.47
N VAL A 667 -3.16 44.20 7.23
CA VAL A 667 -3.29 45.11 6.10
C VAL A 667 -4.63 44.82 5.41
N SER A 668 -5.51 45.79 5.39
CA SER A 668 -6.70 45.78 4.52
C SER A 668 -6.24 46.01 3.09
N ALA A 669 -6.30 44.97 2.25
CA ALA A 669 -6.04 45.13 0.81
C ALA A 669 -7.40 45.12 0.09
N GLY A 670 -8.00 46.30 -0.14
CA GLY A 670 -9.20 46.59 -0.95
C GLY A 670 -10.30 45.50 -0.95
N ALA A 671 -11.54 45.89 -0.86
CA ALA A 671 -12.76 45.07 -0.96
C ALA A 671 -12.65 43.65 -0.35
N GLY A 672 -12.62 43.53 0.98
CA GLY A 672 -12.94 42.30 1.67
C GLY A 672 -11.79 41.33 1.98
N LEU A 673 -10.53 41.72 1.81
CA LEU A 673 -9.36 40.87 2.09
C LEU A 673 -8.69 41.23 3.43
N LEU A 674 -8.54 40.25 4.32
CA LEU A 674 -7.70 40.34 5.49
C LEU A 674 -6.37 39.64 5.20
N GLN A 675 -5.27 40.37 5.16
CA GLN A 675 -3.94 39.80 5.02
C GLN A 675 -3.22 39.79 6.36
N VAL A 676 -2.74 38.63 6.75
CA VAL A 676 -1.92 38.39 7.93
C VAL A 676 -0.48 38.22 7.47
N THR A 677 0.41 39.18 7.76
CA THR A 677 1.83 39.10 7.36
C THR A 677 2.71 38.69 8.52
N ARG A 678 3.51 37.67 8.31
CA ARG A 678 4.70 37.20 9.08
C ARG A 678 4.52 36.56 10.45
N ASP A 679 3.32 36.36 11.01
CA ASP A 679 3.21 35.68 12.32
C ASP A 679 1.90 34.92 12.53
N ALA A 680 1.83 34.16 13.63
CA ALA A 680 0.63 33.47 14.03
C ALA A 680 -0.39 34.39 14.71
N GLY A 681 -1.65 34.23 14.37
CA GLY A 681 -2.78 34.95 14.99
C GLY A 681 -4.01 34.05 15.06
N THR A 682 -4.91 34.39 15.97
CA THR A 682 -6.18 33.68 16.12
C THR A 682 -7.36 34.66 16.04
N LEU A 683 -8.30 34.40 15.14
CA LEU A 683 -9.63 34.98 15.13
C LEU A 683 -10.57 34.05 15.89
N SER A 684 -11.31 34.53 16.87
CA SER A 684 -12.29 33.71 17.60
C SER A 684 -13.63 34.43 17.79
N ARG A 685 -14.70 33.65 17.84
CA ARG A 685 -16.05 34.07 18.08
C ARG A 685 -16.81 33.01 18.86
N SER A 686 -17.57 33.38 19.86
CA SER A 686 -18.50 32.50 20.56
C SER A 686 -19.94 32.72 20.13
N GLN A 687 -20.72 31.65 20.12
CA GLN A 687 -22.13 31.68 19.75
C GLN A 687 -22.93 30.66 20.57
N PRO A 688 -24.15 31.04 21.07
CA PRO A 688 -25.03 30.08 21.71
C PRO A 688 -25.47 28.97 20.77
N ILE A 689 -25.62 27.77 21.30
CA ILE A 689 -26.15 26.60 20.59
C ILE A 689 -27.06 25.77 21.47
N ALA A 690 -27.89 24.93 20.86
CA ALA A 690 -28.73 23.97 21.58
C ALA A 690 -28.36 22.54 21.15
N GLU A 691 -28.62 21.58 22.01
CA GLU A 691 -28.46 20.17 21.72
C GLU A 691 -29.23 19.76 20.46
N GLY A 692 -28.62 18.93 19.60
CA GLY A 692 -29.21 18.47 18.36
C GLY A 692 -29.06 19.44 17.19
N GLN A 693 -28.50 20.63 17.39
CA GLN A 693 -28.12 21.54 16.31
C GLN A 693 -26.77 21.11 15.67
N PHE A 694 -26.57 21.51 14.44
CA PHE A 694 -25.27 21.42 13.77
C PHE A 694 -24.63 22.80 13.64
N VAL A 695 -23.34 22.86 13.74
CA VAL A 695 -22.57 24.10 13.70
C VAL A 695 -21.50 24.00 12.60
N ARG A 696 -21.45 25.01 11.75
CA ARG A 696 -20.50 25.10 10.63
C ARG A 696 -19.59 26.31 10.78
N LEU A 697 -18.31 26.12 10.50
CA LEU A 697 -17.33 27.15 10.24
C LEU A 697 -16.68 26.88 8.89
N ALA A 698 -16.75 27.82 7.95
CA ALA A 698 -16.11 27.70 6.65
C ALA A 698 -15.31 28.97 6.34
N VAL A 699 -14.19 28.80 5.67
CA VAL A 699 -13.33 29.90 5.23
C VAL A 699 -12.93 29.72 3.76
N ALA A 700 -12.83 30.82 3.04
CA ALA A 700 -12.13 30.89 1.75
C ALA A 700 -10.80 31.64 1.95
N LEU A 701 -9.75 31.15 1.32
CA LEU A 701 -8.38 31.66 1.43
C LEU A 701 -7.89 32.04 0.03
N ALA A 702 -7.02 33.03 -0.06
CA ALA A 702 -6.44 33.47 -1.34
C ALA A 702 -4.91 33.51 -1.25
N ASN A 703 -4.29 33.12 -2.38
CA ASN A 703 -2.84 33.21 -2.68
C ASN A 703 -1.87 33.21 -1.48
N HIS A 704 -1.21 32.09 -1.26
CA HIS A 704 -0.30 31.90 -0.15
C HIS A 704 1.08 31.53 -0.61
N SER A 705 2.04 31.75 0.26
CA SER A 705 3.30 31.03 0.16
C SER A 705 3.09 29.54 0.48
N PRO A 706 3.94 28.64 -0.01
CA PRO A 706 3.89 27.22 0.33
C PRO A 706 3.93 26.93 1.84
N ASP A 707 4.43 27.88 2.63
CA ASP A 707 4.61 27.78 4.09
C ASP A 707 3.44 28.39 4.89
N SER A 708 2.36 28.82 4.21
CA SER A 708 1.19 29.41 4.89
C SER A 708 0.27 28.34 5.41
N GLU A 709 -0.09 28.40 6.68
CA GLU A 709 -1.01 27.47 7.32
C GLU A 709 -2.19 28.18 7.95
N ALA A 710 -3.39 27.59 7.80
CA ALA A 710 -4.58 27.99 8.53
C ALA A 710 -5.29 26.77 9.10
N ARG A 711 -5.77 26.88 10.33
CA ARG A 711 -6.49 25.82 11.03
C ARG A 711 -7.82 26.37 11.55
N LEU A 712 -8.90 25.61 11.34
CA LEU A 712 -10.21 25.87 11.91
C LEU A 712 -10.38 25.05 13.18
N THR A 713 -10.86 25.68 14.23
CA THR A 713 -11.11 25.01 15.49
C THR A 713 -12.52 25.35 15.98
N MET A 714 -13.24 24.35 16.45
CA MET A 714 -14.49 24.50 17.19
C MET A 714 -14.32 23.94 18.59
N THR A 715 -14.67 24.72 19.59
CA THR A 715 -14.67 24.30 20.99
C THR A 715 -16.08 24.42 21.55
N PHE A 716 -16.72 23.31 21.90
CA PHE A 716 -18.01 23.25 22.53
C PHE A 716 -17.86 23.40 24.06
N LYS A 717 -18.62 24.28 24.64
CA LYS A 717 -18.66 24.55 26.08
C LYS A 717 -20.06 24.24 26.63
N GLY A 718 -20.15 23.79 27.89
CA GLY A 718 -21.41 23.42 28.53
C GLY A 718 -21.18 22.69 29.86
N SER A 719 -22.04 21.74 30.20
CA SER A 719 -22.03 21.02 31.48
C SER A 719 -20.91 20.00 31.68
N GLY A 720 -19.96 19.90 30.73
CA GLY A 720 -18.84 18.96 30.78
C GLY A 720 -17.49 19.60 30.46
N LYS A 721 -16.43 18.77 30.28
CA LYS A 721 -15.16 19.24 29.75
C LYS A 721 -15.37 19.78 28.35
N PRO A 722 -14.75 20.92 27.97
CA PRO A 722 -14.83 21.45 26.63
C PRO A 722 -14.36 20.42 25.59
N LEU A 723 -15.15 20.24 24.55
CA LEU A 723 -14.79 19.38 23.41
C LEU A 723 -14.26 20.24 22.27
N THR A 724 -13.00 20.05 21.91
CA THR A 724 -12.36 20.80 20.83
C THR A 724 -12.10 19.89 19.62
N ARG A 725 -12.34 20.40 18.43
CA ARG A 725 -11.98 19.78 17.15
C ARG A 725 -11.27 20.80 16.28
N THR A 726 -10.24 20.35 15.59
CA THR A 726 -9.41 21.18 14.72
C THR A 726 -9.24 20.51 13.36
N VAL A 727 -9.27 21.30 12.30
CA VAL A 727 -9.00 20.86 10.94
C VAL A 727 -8.00 21.79 10.27
N GLN A 728 -7.10 21.22 9.48
CA GLN A 728 -6.16 21.98 8.65
C GLN A 728 -6.88 22.45 7.38
N CYS A 729 -6.73 23.73 7.02
CA CYS A 729 -7.23 24.23 5.76
C CYS A 729 -6.34 23.81 4.59
N THR A 730 -6.95 23.61 3.44
CA THR A 730 -6.20 23.57 2.17
C THR A 730 -5.75 24.99 1.78
N LEU A 731 -4.94 25.10 0.72
CA LEU A 731 -4.45 26.39 0.23
C LEU A 731 -5.54 27.36 -0.26
N GLN A 732 -6.78 26.91 -0.44
CA GLN A 732 -7.88 27.73 -0.97
C GLN A 732 -9.10 27.80 -0.07
N ALA A 733 -9.33 26.80 0.75
CA ALA A 733 -10.52 26.74 1.61
C ALA A 733 -10.35 25.79 2.76
N GLY A 734 -11.18 25.94 3.80
CA GLY A 734 -11.38 25.02 4.89
C GLY A 734 -12.81 25.04 5.37
N SER A 735 -13.31 23.92 5.86
CA SER A 735 -14.65 23.82 6.43
C SER A 735 -14.66 22.77 7.54
N LEU A 736 -15.36 23.09 8.61
CA LEU A 736 -15.59 22.22 9.75
C LEU A 736 -17.06 22.31 10.16
N THR A 737 -17.77 21.19 10.16
CA THR A 737 -19.17 21.12 10.59
C THR A 737 -19.31 19.98 11.59
N LEU A 738 -19.91 20.25 12.74
CA LEU A 738 -20.05 19.31 13.85
C LEU A 738 -21.44 19.38 14.48
N PRO A 739 -22.00 18.26 14.96
CA PRO A 739 -23.18 18.29 15.82
C PRO A 739 -22.81 18.86 17.19
N ALA A 740 -23.72 19.61 17.76
CA ALA A 740 -23.61 20.05 19.15
C ALA A 740 -23.63 18.83 20.08
N PRO A 741 -22.59 18.63 20.91
CA PRO A 741 -22.55 17.52 21.86
C PRO A 741 -23.67 17.67 22.92
N HIS A 742 -24.04 16.56 23.54
CA HIS A 742 -24.98 16.57 24.63
C HIS A 742 -24.53 17.53 25.77
N GLY A 743 -25.40 18.41 26.19
CA GLY A 743 -25.14 19.41 27.24
C GLY A 743 -24.28 20.60 26.78
N ALA A 744 -23.97 20.73 25.50
CA ALA A 744 -23.33 21.93 24.98
C ALA A 744 -24.31 23.11 24.91
N THR A 745 -23.88 24.27 25.37
CA THR A 745 -24.68 25.52 25.39
C THR A 745 -24.03 26.64 24.57
N GLU A 746 -22.76 26.51 24.26
CA GLU A 746 -21.98 27.49 23.50
C GLU A 746 -20.95 26.78 22.60
N VAL A 747 -20.70 27.33 21.43
CA VAL A 747 -19.58 26.98 20.60
C VAL A 747 -18.67 28.20 20.42
N GLU A 748 -17.37 27.98 20.57
CA GLU A 748 -16.34 28.94 20.21
C GLU A 748 -15.71 28.48 18.88
N PHE A 749 -15.81 29.33 17.87
CA PHE A 749 -15.10 29.18 16.61
C PHE A 749 -13.74 29.87 16.71
N ALA A 750 -12.69 29.24 16.23
CA ALA A 750 -11.39 29.87 16.10
C ALA A 750 -10.75 29.54 14.75
N ILE A 751 -10.10 30.54 14.17
CA ILE A 751 -9.30 30.43 12.96
C ILE A 751 -7.88 30.81 13.35
N VAL A 752 -6.98 29.86 13.32
CA VAL A 752 -5.56 30.05 13.63
C VAL A 752 -4.81 30.21 12.33
N PHE A 753 -4.00 31.25 12.24
CA PHE A 753 -3.20 31.57 11.04
C PHE A 753 -1.71 31.50 11.36
N GLU A 754 -0.94 31.01 10.41
CA GLU A 754 0.51 31.02 10.44
C GLU A 754 1.06 31.44 9.07
N ASN A 755 2.14 32.24 9.07
CA ASN A 755 2.94 32.54 7.85
C ASN A 755 2.23 33.23 6.67
N GLY A 756 1.44 34.26 6.92
CA GLY A 756 1.01 35.16 5.84
C GLY A 756 -0.23 34.75 5.06
N VAL A 757 -1.20 34.11 5.71
CA VAL A 757 -2.48 33.72 5.13
C VAL A 757 -3.36 34.94 4.76
N ARG A 758 -4.01 34.91 3.63
CA ARG A 758 -5.06 35.87 3.23
C ARG A 758 -6.44 35.23 3.35
N LEU A 759 -7.28 35.80 4.18
CA LEU A 759 -8.66 35.35 4.40
C LEU A 759 -9.62 36.12 3.49
N MET A 760 -10.36 35.39 2.65
CA MET A 760 -11.34 35.95 1.69
C MET A 760 -12.74 36.04 2.27
N SER A 761 -13.18 34.98 2.97
CA SER A 761 -14.49 34.94 3.61
C SER A 761 -14.47 34.02 4.83
N VAL A 762 -15.34 34.30 5.79
CA VAL A 762 -15.67 33.44 6.92
C VAL A 762 -17.16 33.28 6.97
N GLU A 763 -17.63 32.04 7.04
CA GLU A 763 -19.03 31.71 7.22
C GLU A 763 -19.20 30.90 8.49
N THR A 764 -20.13 31.30 9.35
CA THR A 764 -20.59 30.51 10.49
C THR A 764 -22.09 30.25 10.37
N ALA A 765 -22.52 29.03 10.59
CA ALA A 765 -23.93 28.68 10.56
C ALA A 765 -24.29 27.78 11.74
N VAL A 766 -25.48 27.97 12.29
CA VAL A 766 -26.13 27.05 13.20
C VAL A 766 -27.40 26.55 12.53
N LEU A 767 -27.50 25.23 12.43
CA LEU A 767 -28.51 24.55 11.65
C LEU A 767 -29.35 23.65 12.56
N THR A 768 -30.67 23.79 12.46
CA THR A 768 -31.61 22.94 13.15
C THR A 768 -32.20 21.91 12.18
N PRO A 769 -32.04 20.60 12.45
CA PRO A 769 -32.58 19.56 11.56
C PRO A 769 -34.13 19.66 11.52
N ARG A 770 -34.75 19.41 10.38
CA ARG A 770 -36.18 19.14 10.27
C ARG A 770 -36.55 17.90 11.10
N ARG A 771 -37.54 18.00 11.94
CA ARG A 771 -38.08 16.88 12.71
C ARG A 771 -38.81 15.86 11.85
#